data_1d6518d1ae1f999ce209bb7eff170eb6
#
_entry.id   1d6518d1ae1f999ce209bb7eff170eb6
#
_cell.length_a   1.000
_cell.length_b   1.000
_cell.length_c   1.000
_cell.angle_alpha   90.00
_cell.angle_beta   90.00
_cell.angle_gamma   90.00
#
_symmetry.space_group_name_H-M   'P 1'
#
loop_
_entity.id
_entity.type
_entity.pdbx_description
1 polymer ?
#
loop_
_entity_poly.entity_id
_entity_poly.type
_entity_poly.pdbx_seq_one_letter_code
_entity_poly.pdbx_strand_id
1 'polypeptide(L)'
;MEKISALSIIAILCLSSASILVTDNQVKLDELEFFPSPSISDCSNQTHVLGNPFHVDNQLGNDSNPGTIDCPLGSISEALNLSSNGDEIIIHEGIYHETVVISGFQNLTIKSALGERVVFDGTRGINDDLGGIWSNSSDGIHYVDLGIDAWQVFMDYEEQVPARWPNAKFSDYTVLNQSHHWAHGTIGNGGSYSNGELQDSGGTIGANNSLNSSGIDPVGAIAILNVGSFRTYSRTVTDFDSNNSTFFYDTVPSWKTKHHHYFLEGKRDLIDVEGEWWINSSNDRLHMLFPNGTNPNNLDIRVKTQSFAFNITNSDNISLQGLEFFATTFRTYQCDGCSVLDSDLMYPSTSKRGLGIAGEDVDDRWVTRMDRCSNCRIDNSSFAHTDGSAIEFHGAALQSHNNTINNTNFEFIDWSASDLPGLMVTVFDGGKDNTFSNNTIHRTGASATVSIGDAPQFFFNKISQTGFIQSDGAVMQMMMAEQFGAEVAYNWIYNTGKYGIRMDGPAGGTNTGNNATVHHNVLWDIKTGIMVKGNYHHAHNNTVFGNDSGLTKNQIIVLYENGAGNENSTTANNAADTIAAHRSNSYSSNPVPGTYYSNYNGYEETDGTVESMLVDPRNFDFRPIVNSALDNLSAGAYDAADPAPWTAGASRLWQVMVIPILGCTNQTANNFDSNATIENHSCDYDLDDDGVLDVDEVSGCTNSTANNFDPLATDDDGTCDYDLDDDGVLDVDEVSGCTNSTANNFDPLATDDDGTCDYDLDDDGVLDVDEVSGCTDSIANNFDPLATDDDGTCDYDLDDDGVLDVDEIEGCTD
;
A
#
# COMPACT_ATOMS: atom_id res chain seq x y z
N MET A 1 15.41 32.98 0.65
CA MET A 1 14.31 33.88 0.29
C MET A 1 13.28 33.03 -0.35
N GLU A 2 12.29 33.00 0.35
CA GLU A 2 10.86 32.78 0.33
C GLU A 2 10.39 31.32 0.27
N LYS A 3 9.82 30.97 1.42
CA LYS A 3 8.98 29.79 1.64
C LYS A 3 7.69 29.96 0.79
N ILE A 4 7.51 29.13 -0.21
CA ILE A 4 6.19 28.88 -0.81
C ILE A 4 5.62 27.66 -0.11
N SER A 5 4.48 27.86 0.51
CA SER A 5 3.81 26.87 1.36
C SER A 5 3.31 25.69 0.54
N ALA A 6 3.39 24.50 1.13
CA ALA A 6 3.00 23.22 0.55
C ALA A 6 1.49 23.04 0.25
N LEU A 7 0.68 24.07 0.42
CA LEU A 7 -0.78 23.99 0.21
C LEU A 7 -1.25 24.31 -1.22
N SER A 8 -0.37 24.67 -2.13
CA SER A 8 -0.76 25.01 -3.52
C SER A 8 -0.50 23.91 -4.54
N ILE A 9 0.01 22.75 -4.14
CA ILE A 9 0.36 21.64 -5.05
C ILE A 9 -0.71 20.54 -5.06
N ILE A 10 -1.59 20.46 -4.07
CA ILE A 10 -2.64 19.42 -4.00
C ILE A 10 -3.86 19.76 -4.88
N ALA A 11 -4.06 21.01 -5.24
CA ALA A 11 -5.21 21.43 -6.06
C ALA A 11 -5.01 21.30 -7.59
N ILE A 12 -3.85 20.83 -8.08
CA ILE A 12 -3.55 20.74 -9.52
C ILE A 12 -3.51 19.27 -10.03
N LEU A 13 -3.56 18.28 -9.16
CA LEU A 13 -3.46 16.87 -9.55
C LEU A 13 -4.79 16.13 -9.69
N CYS A 14 -5.93 16.77 -9.47
CA CYS A 14 -7.27 16.16 -9.66
C CYS A 14 -7.97 16.54 -10.97
N LEU A 15 -7.30 17.16 -11.94
CA LEU A 15 -7.92 17.60 -13.19
C LEU A 15 -7.18 17.16 -14.47
N SER A 16 -6.84 15.89 -14.59
CA SER A 16 -6.28 15.38 -15.86
C SER A 16 -6.70 13.96 -16.21
N SER A 17 -7.98 13.71 -16.35
CA SER A 17 -8.47 12.60 -17.17
C SER A 17 -9.90 12.85 -17.67
N ALA A 18 -10.11 13.90 -18.43
CA ALA A 18 -11.25 14.02 -19.34
C ALA A 18 -10.86 14.92 -20.50
N SER A 19 -10.47 14.33 -21.61
CA SER A 19 -10.43 15.01 -22.91
C SER A 19 -11.86 15.23 -23.37
N ILE A 20 -12.43 16.39 -23.09
CA ILE A 20 -13.69 16.84 -23.65
C ILE A 20 -13.37 17.97 -24.64
N LEU A 21 -13.74 17.74 -25.89
CA LEU A 21 -13.84 18.77 -26.92
C LEU A 21 -14.80 19.88 -26.44
N VAL A 22 -14.24 21.06 -26.21
CA VAL A 22 -15.04 22.25 -25.92
C VAL A 22 -15.62 22.78 -27.26
N THR A 23 -16.93 22.60 -27.42
CA THR A 23 -17.72 23.50 -28.28
C THR A 23 -18.51 24.43 -27.37
N ASP A 24 -18.41 25.73 -27.62
CA ASP A 24 -19.12 26.81 -26.94
C ASP A 24 -20.60 26.49 -26.69
N ASN A 25 -20.94 26.29 -25.42
CA ASN A 25 -22.26 26.57 -24.86
C ASN A 25 -22.13 26.69 -23.36
N GLN A 26 -22.56 27.81 -22.81
CA GLN A 26 -22.67 28.06 -21.38
C GLN A 26 -23.51 26.96 -20.73
N VAL A 27 -22.86 26.12 -19.93
CA VAL A 27 -23.58 25.23 -19.02
C VAL A 27 -23.92 26.04 -17.78
N LYS A 28 -25.20 26.30 -17.57
CA LYS A 28 -25.74 26.75 -16.31
C LYS A 28 -25.39 25.75 -15.22
N LEU A 29 -24.77 26.23 -14.15
CA LEU A 29 -24.71 25.56 -12.85
C LEU A 29 -26.11 25.70 -12.21
N ASP A 30 -27.05 24.92 -12.67
CA ASP A 30 -28.34 24.77 -12.03
C ASP A 30 -28.58 23.27 -11.87
N GLU A 31 -28.83 22.86 -10.63
CA GLU A 31 -29.22 21.54 -10.17
C GLU A 31 -28.04 20.53 -9.98
N LEU A 32 -27.28 20.71 -8.89
CA LEU A 32 -26.91 19.56 -8.08
C LEU A 32 -28.25 19.06 -7.47
N GLU A 33 -28.82 18.02 -8.06
CA GLU A 33 -29.89 17.29 -7.37
C GLU A 33 -29.27 16.73 -6.07
N PHE A 34 -29.66 17.31 -4.96
CA PHE A 34 -29.49 16.72 -3.64
C PHE A 34 -30.28 15.41 -3.67
N PHE A 35 -29.59 14.30 -3.67
CA PHE A 35 -30.23 13.03 -3.34
C PHE A 35 -30.43 13.04 -1.83
N PRO A 36 -31.67 13.12 -1.34
CA PRO A 36 -31.93 12.91 0.07
C PRO A 36 -31.42 11.50 0.43
N SER A 37 -30.97 11.33 1.67
CA SER A 37 -30.68 10.00 2.22
C SER A 37 -31.81 9.05 1.77
N PRO A 38 -31.50 7.86 1.20
CA PRO A 38 -32.55 7.01 0.69
C PRO A 38 -33.50 6.69 1.84
N SER A 39 -34.66 7.31 1.83
CA SER A 39 -35.76 6.89 2.69
C SER A 39 -36.01 5.43 2.31
N ILE A 40 -35.87 4.49 3.26
CA ILE A 40 -36.19 3.08 3.04
C ILE A 40 -37.54 3.04 2.35
N SER A 41 -37.54 2.82 1.03
CA SER A 41 -38.77 2.69 0.28
C SER A 41 -39.53 1.47 0.79
N ASP A 42 -40.86 1.50 0.81
CA ASP A 42 -41.64 0.32 1.15
C ASP A 42 -41.36 -0.78 0.12
N CYS A 43 -40.44 -1.69 0.45
CA CYS A 43 -40.01 -2.79 -0.41
C CYS A 43 -41.08 -3.87 -0.58
N SER A 44 -42.18 -3.84 0.20
CA SER A 44 -43.20 -4.88 0.20
C SER A 44 -43.98 -5.04 -1.15
N ASN A 45 -43.94 -4.00 -1.98
CA ASN A 45 -44.66 -3.96 -3.28
C ASN A 45 -43.68 -3.91 -4.48
N GLN A 46 -42.38 -3.90 -4.27
CA GLN A 46 -41.43 -3.92 -5.37
C GLN A 46 -41.14 -5.36 -5.81
N THR A 47 -40.84 -5.54 -7.08
CA THR A 47 -40.46 -6.82 -7.66
C THR A 47 -39.28 -6.63 -8.61
N HIS A 48 -38.33 -7.54 -8.56
CA HIS A 48 -37.23 -7.56 -9.53
C HIS A 48 -37.76 -7.73 -10.95
N VAL A 49 -37.24 -6.94 -11.88
CA VAL A 49 -37.59 -7.01 -13.30
C VAL A 49 -36.52 -7.82 -14.01
N LEU A 50 -36.90 -8.88 -14.68
CA LEU A 50 -36.01 -9.77 -15.42
C LEU A 50 -35.12 -8.97 -16.40
N GLY A 51 -33.82 -9.16 -16.33
CA GLY A 51 -32.82 -8.49 -17.15
C GLY A 51 -32.28 -7.18 -16.56
N ASN A 52 -32.81 -6.72 -15.43
CA ASN A 52 -32.14 -5.68 -14.64
C ASN A 52 -31.08 -6.31 -13.73
N PRO A 53 -30.02 -5.58 -13.30
CA PRO A 53 -29.08 -6.08 -12.33
C PRO A 53 -29.72 -6.30 -10.96
N PHE A 54 -29.17 -7.26 -10.19
CA PHE A 54 -29.41 -7.33 -8.76
C PHE A 54 -28.49 -6.35 -8.03
N HIS A 55 -29.04 -5.62 -7.09
CA HIS A 55 -28.28 -4.71 -6.23
C HIS A 55 -28.09 -5.33 -4.85
N VAL A 56 -26.87 -5.24 -4.33
CA VAL A 56 -26.48 -5.71 -3.00
C VAL A 56 -25.87 -4.56 -2.22
N ASP A 57 -26.39 -4.34 -1.02
CA ASP A 57 -25.87 -3.36 -0.07
C ASP A 57 -25.89 -3.99 1.33
N ASN A 58 -24.73 -4.17 1.94
CA ASN A 58 -24.64 -4.85 3.23
C ASN A 58 -25.01 -3.97 4.43
N GLN A 59 -25.31 -2.69 4.20
CA GLN A 59 -25.70 -1.73 5.23
C GLN A 59 -27.22 -1.42 5.18
N LEU A 60 -27.74 -1.16 3.98
CA LEU A 60 -29.13 -0.81 3.78
C LEU A 60 -29.98 -1.98 3.25
N GLY A 61 -29.33 -2.99 2.71
CA GLY A 61 -29.98 -4.13 2.10
C GLY A 61 -30.57 -5.14 3.09
N ASN A 62 -31.50 -5.94 2.57
CA ASN A 62 -32.09 -7.06 3.30
C ASN A 62 -32.37 -8.21 2.34
N ASP A 63 -32.01 -9.44 2.69
CA ASP A 63 -32.16 -10.62 1.83
C ASP A 63 -33.63 -11.00 1.56
N SER A 64 -34.57 -10.35 2.22
CA SER A 64 -36.00 -10.46 1.87
C SER A 64 -36.46 -9.45 0.81
N ASN A 65 -35.60 -8.52 0.39
CA ASN A 65 -35.88 -7.54 -0.62
C ASN A 65 -35.81 -8.14 -2.04
N PRO A 66 -36.38 -7.48 -3.05
CA PRO A 66 -36.33 -7.96 -4.43
C PRO A 66 -35.00 -7.77 -5.14
N GLY A 67 -34.01 -7.07 -4.57
CA GLY A 67 -32.72 -6.80 -5.19
C GLY A 67 -32.76 -5.69 -6.25
N THR A 68 -33.66 -4.73 -6.13
CA THR A 68 -33.63 -3.51 -6.96
C THR A 68 -32.75 -2.44 -6.33
N ILE A 69 -32.42 -1.38 -7.08
CA ILE A 69 -31.57 -0.28 -6.58
C ILE A 69 -32.18 0.39 -5.32
N ASP A 70 -33.51 0.57 -5.28
CA ASP A 70 -34.22 1.17 -4.13
C ASP A 70 -34.45 0.17 -2.99
N CYS A 71 -34.32 -1.13 -3.26
CA CYS A 71 -34.54 -2.23 -2.31
C CYS A 71 -33.50 -3.32 -2.51
N PRO A 72 -32.24 -3.06 -2.16
CA PRO A 72 -31.13 -3.98 -2.37
C PRO A 72 -31.21 -5.19 -1.44
N LEU A 73 -30.54 -6.26 -1.84
CA LEU A 73 -30.26 -7.43 -1.02
C LEU A 73 -29.17 -7.12 0.00
N GLY A 74 -29.15 -7.82 1.12
CA GLY A 74 -28.15 -7.66 2.16
C GLY A 74 -26.87 -8.45 1.89
N SER A 75 -26.94 -9.50 1.04
CA SER A 75 -25.80 -10.38 0.77
C SER A 75 -25.66 -10.72 -0.71
N ILE A 76 -24.42 -10.92 -1.15
CA ILE A 76 -24.09 -11.40 -2.49
C ILE A 76 -24.55 -12.84 -2.67
N SER A 77 -24.48 -13.62 -1.59
CA SER A 77 -24.93 -15.01 -1.58
C SER A 77 -26.41 -15.13 -1.94
N GLU A 78 -27.27 -14.24 -1.43
CA GLU A 78 -28.69 -14.26 -1.80
C GLU A 78 -28.90 -13.72 -3.23
N ALA A 79 -28.15 -12.70 -3.65
CA ALA A 79 -28.19 -12.26 -5.04
C ALA A 79 -27.85 -13.40 -6.02
N LEU A 80 -26.86 -14.22 -5.69
CA LEU A 80 -26.52 -15.42 -6.46
C LEU A 80 -27.64 -16.45 -6.48
N ASN A 81 -28.30 -16.69 -5.34
CA ASN A 81 -29.43 -17.64 -5.26
C ASN A 81 -30.59 -17.24 -6.17
N LEU A 82 -30.79 -15.94 -6.35
CA LEU A 82 -31.86 -15.38 -7.21
C LEU A 82 -31.42 -15.25 -8.67
N SER A 83 -30.12 -15.20 -8.94
CA SER A 83 -29.56 -14.95 -10.27
C SER A 83 -29.64 -16.15 -11.19
N SER A 84 -29.64 -15.87 -12.46
CA SER A 84 -29.60 -16.83 -13.59
C SER A 84 -28.39 -16.54 -14.49
N ASN A 85 -28.12 -17.44 -15.42
CA ASN A 85 -27.08 -17.21 -16.41
C ASN A 85 -27.36 -15.95 -17.25
N GLY A 86 -26.35 -15.07 -17.32
CA GLY A 86 -26.44 -13.81 -18.05
C GLY A 86 -26.81 -12.61 -17.19
N ASP A 87 -27.08 -12.81 -15.91
CA ASP A 87 -27.41 -11.73 -14.99
C ASP A 87 -26.16 -10.93 -14.53
N GLU A 88 -26.43 -9.78 -13.93
CA GLU A 88 -25.46 -8.89 -13.35
C GLU A 88 -25.80 -8.61 -11.88
N ILE A 89 -24.78 -8.61 -11.02
CA ILE A 89 -24.87 -8.22 -9.61
C ILE A 89 -24.02 -6.97 -9.42
N ILE A 90 -24.66 -5.90 -8.95
CA ILE A 90 -24.01 -4.63 -8.60
C ILE A 90 -23.92 -4.54 -7.09
N ILE A 91 -22.69 -4.42 -6.60
CA ILE A 91 -22.39 -4.31 -5.17
C ILE A 91 -22.20 -2.83 -4.85
N HIS A 92 -22.93 -2.36 -3.85
CA HIS A 92 -22.80 -0.99 -3.34
C HIS A 92 -21.66 -0.85 -2.33
N GLU A 93 -21.28 0.39 -2.06
CA GLU A 93 -20.18 0.73 -1.17
C GLU A 93 -20.28 0.03 0.19
N GLY A 94 -19.16 -0.52 0.64
CA GLY A 94 -19.13 -1.19 1.94
C GLY A 94 -17.95 -2.14 2.13
N ILE A 95 -17.85 -2.67 3.36
CA ILE A 95 -16.89 -3.71 3.74
C ILE A 95 -17.63 -5.05 3.82
N TYR A 96 -17.24 -6.01 3.00
CA TYR A 96 -17.87 -7.32 2.87
C TYR A 96 -16.99 -8.43 3.42
N HIS A 97 -17.55 -9.32 4.22
CA HIS A 97 -16.84 -10.45 4.83
C HIS A 97 -17.35 -11.81 4.33
N GLU A 98 -18.08 -11.83 3.23
CA GLU A 98 -18.67 -13.04 2.69
C GLU A 98 -17.64 -13.93 2.00
N THR A 99 -17.88 -15.24 2.03
CA THR A 99 -17.27 -16.18 1.09
C THR A 99 -18.31 -16.57 0.04
N VAL A 100 -18.15 -16.02 -1.15
CA VAL A 100 -19.08 -16.19 -2.27
C VAL A 100 -18.70 -17.42 -3.07
N VAL A 101 -19.61 -18.40 -3.17
CA VAL A 101 -19.39 -19.65 -3.91
C VAL A 101 -20.21 -19.63 -5.20
N ILE A 102 -19.52 -19.58 -6.36
CA ILE A 102 -20.13 -19.57 -7.69
C ILE A 102 -19.88 -20.94 -8.33
N SER A 103 -20.94 -21.65 -8.68
CA SER A 103 -20.81 -22.97 -9.29
C SER A 103 -21.87 -23.22 -10.35
N GLY A 104 -21.41 -23.56 -11.55
CA GLY A 104 -22.29 -23.92 -12.67
C GLY A 104 -22.94 -22.73 -13.40
N PHE A 105 -22.50 -21.51 -13.13
CA PHE A 105 -22.96 -20.31 -13.82
C PHE A 105 -22.26 -20.08 -15.16
N GLN A 106 -22.95 -19.38 -16.04
CA GLN A 106 -22.42 -18.91 -17.32
C GLN A 106 -22.82 -17.45 -17.56
N ASN A 107 -21.83 -16.64 -17.96
CA ASN A 107 -22.04 -15.22 -18.29
C ASN A 107 -22.61 -14.40 -17.11
N LEU A 108 -22.01 -14.51 -15.92
CA LEU A 108 -22.38 -13.73 -14.73
C LEU A 108 -21.34 -12.63 -14.50
N THR A 109 -21.82 -11.41 -14.30
CA THR A 109 -20.97 -10.27 -13.91
C THR A 109 -21.27 -9.84 -12.49
N ILE A 110 -20.22 -9.71 -11.68
CA ILE A 110 -20.28 -9.17 -10.32
C ILE A 110 -19.34 -7.95 -10.28
N LYS A 111 -19.88 -6.78 -9.99
CA LYS A 111 -19.09 -5.54 -10.02
C LYS A 111 -19.49 -4.55 -8.94
N SER A 112 -18.57 -3.64 -8.60
CA SER A 112 -18.91 -2.47 -7.80
C SER A 112 -19.86 -1.54 -8.55
N ALA A 113 -20.70 -0.81 -7.84
CA ALA A 113 -21.43 0.33 -8.38
C ALA A 113 -20.45 1.42 -8.84
N LEU A 114 -20.85 2.20 -9.81
CA LEU A 114 -19.95 3.19 -10.45
C LEU A 114 -19.53 4.27 -9.45
N GLY A 115 -18.23 4.33 -9.19
CA GLY A 115 -17.63 5.33 -8.28
C GLY A 115 -17.71 4.93 -6.81
N GLU A 116 -18.31 3.79 -6.49
CA GLU A 116 -18.44 3.28 -5.14
C GLU A 116 -17.32 2.28 -4.81
N ARG A 117 -16.87 2.31 -3.57
CA ARG A 117 -15.77 1.49 -3.08
C ARG A 117 -16.26 0.22 -2.39
N VAL A 118 -15.92 -0.93 -2.95
CA VAL A 118 -16.34 -2.25 -2.44
C VAL A 118 -15.11 -3.02 -1.96
N VAL A 119 -15.00 -3.27 -0.66
CA VAL A 119 -13.87 -3.96 -0.04
C VAL A 119 -14.29 -5.32 0.49
N PHE A 120 -13.69 -6.39 -0.01
CA PHE A 120 -13.75 -7.71 0.61
C PHE A 120 -12.64 -7.83 1.65
N ASP A 121 -13.00 -7.82 2.92
CA ASP A 121 -12.05 -7.89 4.04
C ASP A 121 -12.04 -9.30 4.65
N GLY A 122 -10.92 -9.99 4.50
CA GLY A 122 -10.69 -11.33 5.06
C GLY A 122 -10.29 -11.34 6.52
N THR A 123 -10.30 -10.18 7.19
CA THR A 123 -9.95 -10.05 8.60
C THR A 123 -11.18 -9.90 9.50
N ARG A 124 -10.93 -10.03 10.80
CA ARG A 124 -11.87 -9.67 11.87
C ARG A 124 -11.14 -8.83 12.90
N GLY A 125 -11.76 -7.73 13.30
CA GLY A 125 -11.31 -6.92 14.43
C GLY A 125 -11.36 -7.69 15.74
N ILE A 126 -10.28 -7.67 16.51
CA ILE A 126 -10.22 -8.47 17.74
C ILE A 126 -11.23 -7.94 18.77
N ASN A 127 -11.29 -6.63 18.97
CA ASN A 127 -12.19 -6.03 19.95
C ASN A 127 -13.62 -5.98 19.42
N ASP A 128 -13.81 -5.49 18.22
CA ASP A 128 -15.12 -5.12 17.66
C ASP A 128 -15.89 -6.35 17.13
N ASP A 129 -15.22 -7.22 16.35
CA ASP A 129 -15.89 -8.36 15.74
C ASP A 129 -15.87 -9.61 16.63
N LEU A 130 -14.75 -9.87 17.34
CA LEU A 130 -14.55 -11.07 18.14
C LEU A 130 -14.86 -10.85 19.62
N GLY A 131 -15.04 -9.61 20.07
CA GLY A 131 -15.24 -9.28 21.48
C GLY A 131 -14.05 -9.63 22.37
N GLY A 132 -12.85 -9.74 21.79
CA GLY A 132 -11.63 -10.07 22.50
C GLY A 132 -11.17 -8.92 23.40
N ILE A 133 -10.69 -9.25 24.58
CA ILE A 133 -10.14 -8.29 25.54
C ILE A 133 -8.70 -8.65 25.84
N TRP A 134 -7.80 -7.76 25.53
CA TRP A 134 -6.38 -7.93 25.77
C TRP A 134 -6.04 -7.91 27.26
N SER A 135 -5.20 -8.84 27.66
CA SER A 135 -4.65 -8.98 29.00
C SER A 135 -3.13 -8.91 28.96
N ASN A 136 -2.50 -8.41 30.02
CA ASN A 136 -1.05 -8.34 30.13
C ASN A 136 -0.52 -9.52 30.94
N SER A 137 0.53 -10.18 30.46
CA SER A 137 1.27 -11.17 31.23
C SER A 137 2.42 -10.53 32.03
N SER A 138 2.98 -11.28 32.96
CA SER A 138 4.02 -10.75 33.88
C SER A 138 5.33 -10.33 33.20
N ASP A 139 5.55 -10.74 31.97
CA ASP A 139 6.73 -10.40 31.14
C ASP A 139 6.49 -9.23 30.17
N GLY A 140 5.31 -8.58 30.23
CA GLY A 140 4.96 -7.42 29.41
C GLY A 140 4.36 -7.78 28.06
N ILE A 141 4.29 -9.05 27.67
CA ILE A 141 3.63 -9.51 26.46
C ILE A 141 2.13 -9.56 26.70
N HIS A 142 1.35 -8.93 25.86
CA HIS A 142 -0.10 -9.00 25.92
C HIS A 142 -0.64 -10.25 25.24
N TYR A 143 -1.81 -10.70 25.67
CA TYR A 143 -2.49 -11.81 25.03
C TYR A 143 -4.00 -11.63 25.00
N VAL A 144 -4.62 -12.31 24.02
CA VAL A 144 -6.07 -12.37 23.84
C VAL A 144 -6.47 -13.75 23.32
N ASP A 145 -7.60 -14.27 23.76
CA ASP A 145 -8.18 -15.53 23.25
C ASP A 145 -9.09 -15.21 22.07
N LEU A 146 -8.75 -15.71 20.87
CA LEU A 146 -9.49 -15.46 19.64
C LEU A 146 -10.71 -16.37 19.48
N GLY A 147 -10.59 -17.63 19.88
CA GLY A 147 -11.62 -18.64 19.72
C GLY A 147 -11.86 -19.13 18.28
N ILE A 148 -11.00 -18.70 17.36
CA ILE A 148 -11.00 -19.05 15.95
C ILE A 148 -9.57 -19.17 15.43
N ASP A 149 -9.40 -19.93 14.35
CA ASP A 149 -8.14 -19.97 13.60
C ASP A 149 -7.83 -18.63 12.96
N ALA A 150 -6.60 -18.13 13.19
CA ALA A 150 -6.09 -16.92 12.57
C ALA A 150 -4.61 -17.10 12.22
N TRP A 151 -4.12 -16.46 11.14
CA TRP A 151 -2.77 -16.73 10.63
C TRP A 151 -1.98 -15.54 10.11
N GLN A 152 -2.56 -14.35 10.13
CA GLN A 152 -1.89 -13.06 9.97
C GLN A 152 -2.50 -12.06 10.94
N VAL A 153 -1.71 -11.10 11.38
CA VAL A 153 -2.12 -10.02 12.29
C VAL A 153 -1.83 -8.69 11.65
N PHE A 154 -2.78 -7.79 11.74
CA PHE A 154 -2.71 -6.42 11.24
C PHE A 154 -2.96 -5.44 12.38
N MET A 155 -2.28 -4.33 12.36
CA MET A 155 -2.54 -3.18 13.22
C MET A 155 -2.69 -1.95 12.33
N ASP A 156 -3.82 -1.29 12.42
CA ASP A 156 -4.18 -0.20 11.52
C ASP A 156 -4.04 -0.60 10.03
N TYR A 157 -4.51 -1.82 9.70
CA TYR A 157 -4.41 -2.45 8.37
C TYR A 157 -2.98 -2.68 7.83
N GLU A 158 -1.95 -2.51 8.64
CA GLU A 158 -0.58 -2.88 8.31
C GLU A 158 -0.21 -4.26 8.90
N GLU A 159 0.32 -5.15 8.05
CA GLU A 159 0.73 -6.49 8.47
C GLU A 159 1.85 -6.42 9.50
N GLN A 160 1.68 -7.14 10.59
CA GLN A 160 2.66 -7.27 11.66
C GLN A 160 3.51 -8.53 11.46
N VAL A 161 4.79 -8.43 11.79
CA VAL A 161 5.74 -9.53 11.60
C VAL A 161 5.50 -10.63 12.65
N PRO A 162 5.39 -11.91 12.25
CA PRO A 162 5.45 -13.01 13.20
C PRO A 162 6.73 -12.94 14.01
N ALA A 163 6.64 -13.25 15.32
CA ALA A 163 7.82 -13.30 16.18
C ALA A 163 8.95 -14.10 15.55
N ARG A 164 10.09 -13.48 15.32
CA ARG A 164 11.21 -14.06 14.58
C ARG A 164 12.56 -13.66 15.10
N TRP A 165 13.53 -14.51 14.83
CA TRP A 165 14.95 -14.22 15.05
C TRP A 165 15.78 -14.63 13.82
N PRO A 166 16.67 -13.76 13.30
CA PRO A 166 16.88 -12.36 13.65
C PRO A 166 15.69 -11.47 13.24
N ASN A 167 15.54 -10.34 13.94
CA ASN A 167 14.44 -9.40 13.75
C ASN A 167 14.47 -8.73 12.36
N ALA A 168 13.31 -8.51 11.80
CA ALA A 168 13.10 -7.79 10.54
C ALA A 168 11.70 -7.16 10.53
N LYS A 169 11.45 -6.25 9.58
CA LYS A 169 10.15 -5.56 9.46
C LYS A 169 9.66 -5.60 8.02
N PHE A 170 8.34 -5.54 7.84
CA PHE A 170 7.71 -5.36 6.53
C PHE A 170 7.80 -3.90 6.08
N SER A 171 7.58 -2.94 6.96
CA SER A 171 7.50 -1.52 6.66
C SER A 171 8.76 -0.92 6.02
N ASP A 172 9.94 -1.49 6.29
CA ASP A 172 11.22 -1.10 5.71
C ASP A 172 11.83 -2.15 4.77
N TYR A 173 11.08 -3.22 4.49
CA TYR A 173 11.46 -4.37 3.64
C TYR A 173 12.71 -5.13 4.13
N THR A 174 13.09 -4.98 5.39
CA THR A 174 14.26 -5.70 5.93
C THR A 174 14.08 -7.21 5.94
N VAL A 175 12.86 -7.71 5.88
CA VAL A 175 12.57 -9.15 5.68
C VAL A 175 13.23 -9.73 4.44
N LEU A 176 13.44 -8.93 3.37
CA LEU A 176 14.15 -9.34 2.15
C LEU A 176 15.68 -9.22 2.26
N ASN A 177 16.20 -8.58 3.31
CA ASN A 177 17.62 -8.32 3.43
C ASN A 177 18.35 -9.46 4.15
N GLN A 178 18.69 -10.53 3.40
CA GLN A 178 19.38 -11.70 3.94
C GLN A 178 20.72 -11.39 4.57
N SER A 179 21.45 -10.42 4.07
CA SER A 179 22.80 -10.12 4.56
C SER A 179 22.82 -9.53 5.98
N HIS A 180 21.70 -8.96 6.45
CA HIS A 180 21.62 -8.27 7.74
C HIS A 180 20.53 -8.81 8.68
N HIS A 181 19.48 -9.40 8.12
CA HIS A 181 18.28 -9.81 8.87
C HIS A 181 17.96 -11.31 8.78
N TRP A 182 18.90 -12.11 8.23
CA TRP A 182 18.85 -13.56 8.28
C TRP A 182 20.11 -14.08 8.98
N ALA A 183 20.01 -15.15 9.71
CA ALA A 183 21.14 -15.85 10.29
C ALA A 183 21.90 -16.65 9.21
N HIS A 184 23.17 -16.96 9.47
CA HIS A 184 23.99 -17.70 8.53
C HIS A 184 24.46 -19.00 9.19
N GLY A 185 24.11 -20.11 8.57
CA GLY A 185 24.51 -21.44 9.01
C GLY A 185 25.62 -22.06 8.13
N THR A 186 26.08 -23.18 8.56
CA THR A 186 27.00 -24.05 7.80
C THR A 186 26.62 -25.50 8.01
N ILE A 187 27.07 -26.36 7.14
CA ILE A 187 26.96 -27.81 7.33
C ILE A 187 28.03 -28.25 8.30
N GLY A 188 27.66 -28.91 9.37
CA GLY A 188 28.61 -29.60 10.27
C GLY A 188 29.47 -30.61 9.54
N ASN A 189 30.54 -31.08 10.15
CA ASN A 189 31.54 -31.94 9.60
C ASN A 189 30.95 -33.19 8.89
N GLY A 190 30.77 -33.10 7.57
CA GLY A 190 30.30 -34.21 6.72
C GLY A 190 28.79 -34.34 6.56
N GLY A 191 28.00 -33.40 7.12
CA GLY A 191 26.56 -33.39 6.97
C GLY A 191 26.12 -32.79 5.61
N SER A 192 24.83 -32.91 5.37
CA SER A 192 24.12 -32.26 4.26
C SER A 192 22.84 -31.67 4.81
N TYR A 193 22.39 -30.52 4.34
CA TYR A 193 21.09 -29.95 4.74
C TYR A 193 19.92 -30.90 4.50
N SER A 194 20.08 -31.77 3.49
CA SER A 194 19.10 -32.85 3.24
C SER A 194 19.07 -33.90 4.37
N ASN A 195 20.08 -33.93 5.25
CA ASN A 195 20.09 -34.80 6.44
C ASN A 195 19.27 -34.19 7.60
N GLY A 196 18.74 -32.99 7.46
CA GLY A 196 17.92 -32.35 8.47
C GLY A 196 18.72 -31.73 9.63
N GLU A 197 19.91 -31.19 9.33
CA GLU A 197 20.72 -30.48 10.31
C GLU A 197 21.29 -29.18 9.75
N LEU A 198 21.38 -28.14 10.57
CA LEU A 198 22.07 -26.89 10.24
C LEU A 198 22.81 -26.39 11.47
N GLN A 199 24.11 -26.15 11.31
CA GLN A 199 24.93 -25.53 12.33
C GLN A 199 25.00 -24.02 12.11
N ASP A 200 24.67 -23.23 13.12
CA ASP A 200 24.87 -21.77 13.09
C ASP A 200 26.36 -21.47 13.00
N SER A 201 26.78 -20.63 12.07
CA SER A 201 28.20 -20.31 11.83
C SER A 201 28.80 -19.29 12.79
N GLY A 202 28.02 -18.84 13.78
CA GLY A 202 28.45 -17.86 14.79
C GLY A 202 28.32 -16.41 14.40
N GLY A 203 27.62 -16.11 13.32
CA GLY A 203 27.36 -14.72 12.94
C GLY A 203 26.17 -14.59 11.99
N THR A 204 25.23 -13.78 12.39
CA THR A 204 24.35 -13.09 11.45
C THR A 204 25.13 -11.91 10.94
N ILE A 205 25.22 -11.73 9.64
CA ILE A 205 25.82 -10.50 9.10
C ILE A 205 24.93 -9.36 9.56
N GLY A 206 25.44 -8.48 10.43
CA GLY A 206 24.66 -7.39 11.04
C GLY A 206 24.08 -7.66 12.43
N ALA A 207 23.85 -8.91 12.85
CA ALA A 207 23.58 -9.25 14.24
C ALA A 207 24.86 -9.79 14.90
N ASN A 208 25.24 -9.23 16.03
CA ASN A 208 26.49 -9.60 16.72
C ASN A 208 26.39 -10.92 17.47
N ASN A 209 25.30 -11.66 17.35
CA ASN A 209 25.02 -12.85 18.15
C ASN A 209 24.78 -14.08 17.29
N SER A 210 25.46 -15.18 17.62
CA SER A 210 25.09 -16.50 17.12
C SER A 210 23.81 -17.00 17.85
N LEU A 211 23.15 -17.99 17.28
CA LEU A 211 22.01 -18.67 17.91
C LEU A 211 22.34 -19.10 19.36
N ASN A 212 23.50 -19.68 19.59
CA ASN A 212 23.91 -20.12 20.92
C ASN A 212 24.10 -18.95 21.91
N SER A 213 24.62 -17.80 21.42
CA SER A 213 24.82 -16.63 22.29
C SER A 213 23.55 -15.80 22.48
N SER A 214 22.53 -16.01 21.66
CA SER A 214 21.24 -15.32 21.82
C SER A 214 20.46 -15.78 23.06
N GLY A 215 20.75 -16.97 23.55
CA GLY A 215 20.01 -17.60 24.64
C GLY A 215 18.66 -18.20 24.21
N ILE A 216 18.35 -18.17 22.92
CA ILE A 216 17.12 -18.72 22.35
C ILE A 216 17.22 -20.25 22.33
N ASP A 217 16.21 -20.93 22.82
CA ASP A 217 15.96 -22.34 22.53
C ASP A 217 15.16 -22.43 21.23
N PRO A 218 15.75 -22.93 20.11
CA PRO A 218 15.06 -22.97 18.83
C PRO A 218 14.05 -24.13 18.71
N VAL A 219 14.02 -25.08 19.65
CA VAL A 219 13.14 -26.25 19.57
C VAL A 219 11.68 -25.82 19.57
N GLY A 220 10.93 -26.32 18.60
CA GLY A 220 9.53 -25.96 18.38
C GLY A 220 9.32 -24.70 17.52
N ALA A 221 10.34 -23.91 17.24
CA ALA A 221 10.27 -22.84 16.26
C ALA A 221 10.19 -23.41 14.82
N ILE A 222 9.69 -22.61 13.90
CA ILE A 222 9.74 -22.89 12.46
C ILE A 222 11.02 -22.25 11.89
N ALA A 223 11.91 -23.05 11.35
CA ALA A 223 13.09 -22.57 10.64
C ALA A 223 12.76 -22.38 9.17
N ILE A 224 12.96 -21.16 8.66
CA ILE A 224 12.92 -20.84 7.24
C ILE A 224 14.33 -20.99 6.68
N LEU A 225 14.52 -21.97 5.81
CA LEU A 225 15.81 -22.51 5.42
C LEU A 225 16.12 -22.19 3.94
N ASN A 226 16.91 -21.17 3.67
CA ASN A 226 17.44 -20.92 2.32
C ASN A 226 18.75 -21.68 2.13
N VAL A 227 18.63 -22.97 1.90
CA VAL A 227 19.74 -23.91 1.86
C VAL A 227 19.94 -24.57 0.49
N GLY A 228 19.03 -24.38 -0.45
CA GLY A 228 19.09 -24.90 -1.80
C GLY A 228 19.33 -23.82 -2.87
N SER A 229 19.59 -24.24 -4.11
CA SER A 229 19.81 -23.28 -5.20
C SER A 229 18.59 -22.44 -5.58
N PHE A 230 17.39 -23.02 -5.49
CA PHE A 230 16.15 -22.38 -5.97
C PHE A 230 15.05 -22.40 -4.92
N ARG A 231 15.26 -22.99 -3.78
CA ARG A 231 14.19 -23.23 -2.80
C ARG A 231 14.59 -22.80 -1.42
N THR A 232 13.62 -22.25 -0.76
CA THR A 232 13.58 -22.06 0.69
C THR A 232 12.56 -23.03 1.26
N TYR A 233 12.82 -23.57 2.43
CA TYR A 233 11.97 -24.55 3.07
C TYR A 233 11.57 -24.06 4.44
N SER A 234 10.37 -24.38 4.88
CA SER A 234 9.97 -24.23 6.26
C SER A 234 9.95 -25.60 6.96
N ARG A 235 10.54 -25.70 8.14
CA ARG A 235 10.56 -26.93 8.94
C ARG A 235 10.54 -26.63 10.43
N THR A 236 9.78 -27.40 11.19
CA THR A 236 9.83 -27.31 12.65
C THR A 236 11.17 -27.83 13.17
N VAL A 237 11.79 -27.06 14.05
CA VAL A 237 13.01 -27.48 14.75
C VAL A 237 12.64 -28.52 15.80
N THR A 238 13.23 -29.71 15.68
CA THR A 238 12.91 -30.87 16.51
C THR A 238 13.88 -31.10 17.68
N ASP A 239 15.14 -30.66 17.54
CA ASP A 239 16.17 -30.78 18.56
C ASP A 239 17.26 -29.70 18.36
N PHE A 240 18.05 -29.45 19.42
CA PHE A 240 19.13 -28.46 19.42
C PHE A 240 20.31 -28.89 20.27
N ASP A 241 21.48 -29.03 19.64
CA ASP A 241 22.76 -29.20 20.33
C ASP A 241 23.43 -27.84 20.59
N SER A 242 23.29 -27.32 21.77
CA SER A 242 23.87 -26.04 22.19
C SER A 242 25.40 -26.02 22.27
N ASN A 243 26.07 -27.18 22.29
CA ASN A 243 27.55 -27.22 22.34
C ASN A 243 28.20 -26.77 21.05
N ASN A 244 27.51 -27.00 19.92
CA ASN A 244 27.99 -26.64 18.59
C ASN A 244 27.01 -25.77 17.80
N SER A 245 25.96 -25.26 18.43
CA SER A 245 24.91 -24.47 17.79
C SER A 245 24.23 -25.15 16.60
N THR A 246 23.97 -26.44 16.68
CA THR A 246 23.35 -27.21 15.61
C THR A 246 21.90 -27.51 15.96
N PHE A 247 20.97 -27.13 15.11
CA PHE A 247 19.56 -27.51 15.22
C PHE A 247 19.17 -28.54 14.15
N PHE A 248 18.17 -29.34 14.49
CA PHE A 248 17.70 -30.47 13.70
C PHE A 248 16.25 -30.26 13.24
N TYR A 249 15.93 -30.75 12.06
CA TYR A 249 14.63 -30.65 11.43
C TYR A 249 14.39 -31.81 10.45
N ASP A 250 13.15 -31.99 9.99
CA ASP A 250 12.84 -33.00 8.97
C ASP A 250 13.59 -32.70 7.65
N THR A 251 14.07 -33.74 7.02
CA THR A 251 14.90 -33.66 5.81
C THR A 251 14.22 -32.85 4.70
N VAL A 252 15.03 -32.10 3.94
CA VAL A 252 14.56 -31.33 2.81
C VAL A 252 15.19 -31.84 1.50
N PRO A 253 14.46 -31.87 0.38
CA PRO A 253 15.01 -32.24 -0.91
C PRO A 253 15.97 -31.17 -1.37
N SER A 254 17.27 -31.36 -1.16
CA SER A 254 18.32 -30.41 -1.53
C SER A 254 18.94 -30.77 -2.87
N TRP A 255 18.78 -29.88 -3.86
CA TRP A 255 19.59 -29.91 -5.08
C TRP A 255 20.57 -28.74 -5.06
N LYS A 256 21.86 -29.03 -5.03
CA LYS A 256 22.95 -28.05 -4.86
C LYS A 256 22.78 -27.19 -3.60
N THR A 257 23.34 -27.68 -2.53
CA THR A 257 23.48 -26.92 -1.29
C THR A 257 24.21 -25.60 -1.55
N LYS A 258 23.55 -24.51 -1.28
CA LYS A 258 24.07 -23.14 -1.42
C LYS A 258 23.40 -22.23 -0.38
N HIS A 259 24.04 -21.12 -0.09
CA HIS A 259 23.61 -19.98 0.68
C HIS A 259 23.69 -20.15 2.16
N HIS A 260 23.04 -21.04 2.81
CA HIS A 260 23.12 -21.22 4.27
C HIS A 260 22.42 -20.13 5.11
N HIS A 261 21.49 -19.37 4.53
CA HIS A 261 20.72 -18.41 5.28
C HIS A 261 19.50 -19.04 5.92
N TYR A 262 19.15 -18.61 7.12
CA TYR A 262 17.93 -19.02 7.79
C TYR A 262 17.42 -17.92 8.72
N PHE A 263 16.19 -18.06 9.14
CA PHE A 263 15.63 -17.40 10.31
C PHE A 263 14.67 -18.33 11.03
N LEU A 264 14.39 -18.03 12.29
CA LEU A 264 13.44 -18.76 13.12
C LEU A 264 12.20 -17.91 13.32
N GLU A 265 11.01 -18.51 13.30
CA GLU A 265 9.74 -17.83 13.58
C GLU A 265 8.76 -18.76 14.32
N GLY A 266 7.59 -18.22 14.68
CA GLY A 266 6.46 -19.03 15.15
C GLY A 266 6.63 -19.63 16.55
N LYS A 267 7.36 -18.96 17.44
CA LYS A 267 7.50 -19.34 18.86
C LYS A 267 7.35 -18.11 19.75
N ARG A 268 6.65 -18.25 20.86
CA ARG A 268 6.40 -17.18 21.81
C ARG A 268 7.69 -16.51 22.33
N ASP A 269 8.70 -17.33 22.61
CA ASP A 269 9.97 -16.86 23.18
C ASP A 269 10.81 -16.00 22.21
N LEU A 270 10.38 -15.88 20.95
CA LEU A 270 10.97 -15.00 19.93
C LEU A 270 10.35 -13.60 19.94
N ILE A 271 9.29 -13.34 20.72
CA ILE A 271 8.70 -12.01 20.84
C ILE A 271 9.64 -11.13 21.64
N ASP A 272 10.40 -10.25 20.99
CA ASP A 272 11.35 -9.35 21.64
C ASP A 272 11.34 -7.92 21.07
N VAL A 273 10.59 -7.67 19.98
CA VAL A 273 10.40 -6.37 19.35
C VAL A 273 8.92 -6.01 19.27
N GLU A 274 8.61 -4.73 19.46
CA GLU A 274 7.27 -4.17 19.33
C GLU A 274 6.66 -4.50 17.96
N GLY A 275 5.41 -4.95 17.96
CA GLY A 275 4.67 -5.41 16.78
C GLY A 275 4.81 -6.91 16.50
N GLU A 276 5.76 -7.60 17.12
CA GLU A 276 5.88 -9.05 16.95
C GLU A 276 4.76 -9.81 17.65
N TRP A 277 4.30 -10.88 17.00
CA TRP A 277 3.18 -11.67 17.45
C TRP A 277 3.42 -13.19 17.28
N TRP A 278 2.70 -13.98 18.07
CA TRP A 278 2.63 -15.42 17.96
C TRP A 278 1.26 -15.93 18.40
N ILE A 279 0.71 -16.89 17.65
CA ILE A 279 -0.55 -17.57 17.99
C ILE A 279 -0.25 -18.98 18.50
N ASN A 280 -0.81 -19.30 19.64
CA ASN A 280 -0.84 -20.67 20.14
C ASN A 280 -2.03 -21.41 19.54
N SER A 281 -1.81 -22.14 18.46
CA SER A 281 -2.86 -22.87 17.74
C SER A 281 -3.55 -23.98 18.55
N SER A 282 -3.03 -24.33 19.74
CA SER A 282 -3.70 -25.33 20.61
C SER A 282 -4.89 -24.77 21.39
N ASN A 283 -4.97 -23.45 21.53
CA ASN A 283 -6.02 -22.75 22.27
C ASN A 283 -6.40 -21.39 21.67
N ASP A 284 -6.00 -21.12 20.44
CA ASP A 284 -6.29 -19.90 19.66
C ASP A 284 -5.94 -18.60 20.40
N ARG A 285 -4.86 -18.63 21.19
CA ARG A 285 -4.39 -17.49 21.95
C ARG A 285 -3.32 -16.73 21.19
N LEU A 286 -3.63 -15.48 20.84
CA LEU A 286 -2.67 -14.53 20.26
C LEU A 286 -1.86 -13.87 21.39
N HIS A 287 -0.54 -13.83 21.21
CA HIS A 287 0.41 -13.08 22.01
C HIS A 287 1.07 -12.01 21.16
N MET A 288 1.22 -10.78 21.69
CA MET A 288 1.82 -9.67 20.96
C MET A 288 2.51 -8.69 21.90
N LEU A 289 3.61 -8.10 21.46
CA LEU A 289 4.33 -7.07 22.20
C LEU A 289 3.98 -5.68 21.65
N PHE A 290 3.50 -4.82 22.54
CA PHE A 290 3.16 -3.43 22.20
C PHE A 290 4.14 -2.43 22.81
N PRO A 291 4.23 -1.21 22.25
CA PRO A 291 4.99 -0.12 22.85
C PRO A 291 4.60 0.10 24.31
N ASN A 292 5.60 0.42 25.14
CA ASN A 292 5.37 0.60 26.57
C ASN A 292 4.35 1.71 26.86
N GLY A 293 3.32 1.38 27.65
CA GLY A 293 2.23 2.29 28.00
C GLY A 293 1.06 2.30 27.01
N THR A 294 1.12 1.53 25.95
CA THR A 294 0.01 1.35 25.02
C THR A 294 -1.06 0.43 25.59
N ASN A 295 -2.32 0.84 25.49
CA ASN A 295 -3.45 -0.04 25.76
C ASN A 295 -3.96 -0.66 24.46
N PRO A 296 -3.71 -1.95 24.19
CA PRO A 296 -4.11 -2.56 22.93
C PRO A 296 -5.63 -2.65 22.73
N ASN A 297 -6.41 -2.48 23.77
CA ASN A 297 -7.88 -2.44 23.64
C ASN A 297 -8.39 -1.14 22.96
N ASN A 298 -7.52 -0.18 22.72
CA ASN A 298 -7.85 1.08 22.02
C ASN A 298 -7.26 1.13 20.61
N LEU A 299 -6.71 0.01 20.12
CA LEU A 299 -6.09 -0.09 18.79
C LEU A 299 -6.96 -0.94 17.87
N ASP A 300 -6.98 -0.61 16.59
CA ASP A 300 -7.55 -1.49 15.57
C ASP A 300 -6.56 -2.62 15.28
N ILE A 301 -6.77 -3.76 15.96
CA ILE A 301 -5.99 -4.96 15.75
C ILE A 301 -6.89 -6.01 15.15
N ARG A 302 -6.51 -6.49 13.97
CA ARG A 302 -7.29 -7.40 13.16
C ARG A 302 -6.51 -8.67 12.87
N VAL A 303 -7.23 -9.75 12.69
CA VAL A 303 -6.63 -11.05 12.36
C VAL A 303 -7.27 -11.64 11.12
N LYS A 304 -6.43 -12.20 10.22
CA LYS A 304 -6.93 -12.89 9.01
C LYS A 304 -7.58 -14.20 9.39
N THR A 305 -8.82 -14.37 8.96
CA THR A 305 -9.64 -15.54 9.24
C THR A 305 -10.27 -16.15 7.99
N GLN A 306 -10.15 -15.48 6.84
CA GLN A 306 -10.75 -15.88 5.59
C GLN A 306 -9.68 -16.02 4.48
N SER A 307 -9.68 -17.15 3.79
CA SER A 307 -8.76 -17.40 2.67
C SER A 307 -9.28 -16.82 1.36
N PHE A 308 -10.55 -17.05 1.04
CA PHE A 308 -11.14 -16.71 -0.25
C PHE A 308 -12.46 -15.96 -0.09
N ALA A 309 -12.56 -14.77 -0.70
CA ALA A 309 -13.81 -14.06 -0.87
C ALA A 309 -14.64 -14.71 -1.99
N PHE A 310 -13.99 -15.15 -3.07
CA PHE A 310 -14.66 -15.85 -4.17
C PHE A 310 -14.07 -17.23 -4.42
N ASN A 311 -14.96 -18.23 -4.56
CA ASN A 311 -14.64 -19.59 -4.96
C ASN A 311 -15.49 -19.96 -6.18
N ILE A 312 -14.88 -19.90 -7.37
CA ILE A 312 -15.56 -20.09 -8.66
C ILE A 312 -15.23 -21.48 -9.18
N THR A 313 -16.23 -22.30 -9.43
CA THR A 313 -16.03 -23.67 -9.88
C THR A 313 -16.97 -24.05 -11.01
N ASN A 314 -16.45 -24.77 -12.04
CA ASN A 314 -17.26 -25.27 -13.15
C ASN A 314 -18.21 -24.20 -13.76
N SER A 315 -17.67 -23.01 -13.97
CA SER A 315 -18.43 -21.84 -14.40
C SER A 315 -17.66 -21.12 -15.51
N ASP A 316 -18.37 -20.60 -16.51
CA ASP A 316 -17.77 -19.97 -17.68
C ASP A 316 -18.18 -18.50 -17.79
N ASN A 317 -17.27 -17.66 -18.28
CA ASN A 317 -17.50 -16.22 -18.50
C ASN A 317 -17.99 -15.50 -17.22
N ILE A 318 -17.38 -15.78 -16.08
CA ILE A 318 -17.63 -15.05 -14.85
C ILE A 318 -16.71 -13.84 -14.81
N SER A 319 -17.25 -12.67 -14.53
CA SER A 319 -16.48 -11.43 -14.44
C SER A 319 -16.61 -10.79 -13.06
N LEU A 320 -15.46 -10.57 -12.40
CA LEU A 320 -15.33 -9.77 -11.18
C LEU A 320 -14.72 -8.42 -11.58
N GLN A 321 -15.35 -7.30 -11.22
CA GLN A 321 -14.91 -5.98 -11.69
C GLN A 321 -14.95 -4.92 -10.59
N GLY A 322 -13.89 -4.11 -10.49
CA GLY A 322 -13.82 -2.93 -9.61
C GLY A 322 -13.87 -3.28 -8.13
N LEU A 323 -13.30 -4.41 -7.72
CA LEU A 323 -13.34 -4.91 -6.35
C LEU A 323 -11.99 -4.75 -5.67
N GLU A 324 -12.01 -4.40 -4.39
CA GLU A 324 -10.83 -4.42 -3.54
C GLU A 324 -10.85 -5.65 -2.61
N PHE A 325 -9.68 -6.26 -2.42
CA PHE A 325 -9.50 -7.41 -1.54
C PHE A 325 -8.44 -7.10 -0.50
N PHE A 326 -8.80 -7.14 0.75
CA PHE A 326 -7.87 -7.01 1.87
C PHE A 326 -7.75 -8.34 2.61
N ALA A 327 -6.54 -8.88 2.71
CA ALA A 327 -6.24 -10.14 3.42
C ALA A 327 -7.14 -11.33 2.98
N THR A 328 -7.66 -11.30 1.78
CA THR A 328 -8.43 -12.37 1.15
C THR A 328 -8.20 -12.36 -0.36
N THR A 329 -8.69 -13.36 -1.09
CA THR A 329 -8.48 -13.47 -2.51
C THR A 329 -9.59 -14.28 -3.18
N PHE A 330 -9.35 -14.68 -4.43
CA PHE A 330 -10.22 -15.57 -5.18
C PHE A 330 -9.49 -16.84 -5.63
N ARG A 331 -10.26 -17.87 -5.92
CA ARG A 331 -9.79 -19.04 -6.68
C ARG A 331 -10.79 -19.45 -7.71
N THR A 332 -10.30 -19.97 -8.84
CA THR A 332 -11.11 -20.53 -9.89
C THR A 332 -10.68 -21.95 -10.21
N TYR A 333 -11.65 -22.82 -10.51
CA TYR A 333 -11.41 -24.20 -10.90
C TYR A 333 -12.32 -24.59 -12.05
N GLN A 334 -11.74 -25.07 -13.17
CA GLN A 334 -12.45 -25.43 -14.39
C GLN A 334 -13.35 -24.28 -14.89
N CYS A 335 -12.71 -23.21 -15.32
CA CYS A 335 -13.35 -21.98 -15.77
C CYS A 335 -12.86 -21.63 -17.18
N ASP A 336 -13.78 -21.35 -18.08
CA ASP A 336 -13.46 -20.82 -19.40
C ASP A 336 -13.93 -19.37 -19.54
N GLY A 337 -13.06 -18.47 -19.97
CA GLY A 337 -13.38 -17.05 -20.17
C GLY A 337 -13.64 -16.22 -18.91
N CYS A 338 -13.24 -16.68 -17.73
CA CYS A 338 -13.41 -15.91 -16.50
C CYS A 338 -12.45 -14.71 -16.43
N SER A 339 -12.88 -13.61 -15.80
CA SER A 339 -12.08 -12.40 -15.74
C SER A 339 -12.12 -11.72 -14.37
N VAL A 340 -10.99 -11.08 -14.00
CA VAL A 340 -10.86 -10.16 -12.88
C VAL A 340 -10.29 -8.86 -13.42
N LEU A 341 -11.06 -7.79 -13.32
CA LEU A 341 -10.81 -6.52 -13.98
C LEU A 341 -10.84 -5.38 -12.95
N ASP A 342 -9.97 -4.40 -13.14
CA ASP A 342 -9.99 -3.15 -12.36
C ASP A 342 -9.99 -3.39 -10.83
N SER A 343 -9.29 -4.42 -10.36
CA SER A 343 -9.36 -4.90 -8.97
C SER A 343 -8.02 -4.82 -8.26
N ASP A 344 -8.03 -4.52 -6.97
CA ASP A 344 -6.84 -4.40 -6.14
C ASP A 344 -6.83 -5.47 -5.03
N LEU A 345 -5.70 -6.19 -4.91
CA LEU A 345 -5.52 -7.25 -3.94
C LEU A 345 -4.33 -6.94 -3.03
N MET A 346 -4.59 -6.69 -1.75
CA MET A 346 -3.59 -6.46 -0.70
C MET A 346 -3.56 -7.64 0.26
N TYR A 347 -2.39 -8.21 0.53
CA TYR A 347 -2.21 -9.42 1.35
C TYR A 347 -3.05 -10.63 0.88
N PRO A 348 -3.18 -10.87 -0.44
CA PRO A 348 -4.11 -11.89 -0.94
C PRO A 348 -3.71 -13.30 -0.56
N SER A 349 -2.42 -13.60 -0.66
CA SER A 349 -1.87 -14.94 -0.45
C SER A 349 -1.00 -14.99 0.80
N THR A 350 -1.04 -16.12 1.48
CA THR A 350 -0.23 -16.35 2.68
C THR A 350 0.05 -17.84 2.90
N SER A 351 1.04 -18.10 3.76
CA SER A 351 1.36 -19.45 4.24
C SER A 351 0.56 -19.81 5.50
N LYS A 352 0.55 -21.07 5.85
CA LYS A 352 -0.07 -21.58 7.10
C LYS A 352 0.87 -21.48 8.32
N ARG A 353 2.02 -20.89 8.19
CA ARG A 353 3.01 -20.84 9.27
C ARG A 353 2.52 -20.11 10.51
N GLY A 354 1.63 -19.11 10.33
CA GLY A 354 0.94 -18.46 11.44
C GLY A 354 0.14 -19.41 12.33
N LEU A 355 -0.32 -20.55 11.79
CA LEU A 355 -0.96 -21.64 12.54
C LEU A 355 0.04 -22.67 13.09
N GLY A 356 1.35 -22.44 12.99
CA GLY A 356 2.39 -23.38 13.38
C GLY A 356 2.61 -24.54 12.41
N ILE A 357 2.07 -24.47 11.19
CA ILE A 357 2.20 -25.52 10.16
C ILE A 357 3.37 -25.19 9.26
N ALA A 358 4.40 -26.04 9.26
CA ALA A 358 5.56 -25.92 8.39
C ALA A 358 5.59 -27.06 7.36
N GLY A 359 6.18 -26.79 6.20
CA GLY A 359 6.38 -27.77 5.14
C GLY A 359 5.52 -27.53 3.90
N GLU A 360 5.83 -28.28 2.85
CA GLU A 360 5.09 -28.26 1.59
C GLU A 360 3.74 -28.97 1.75
N ASP A 361 2.66 -28.24 1.61
CA ASP A 361 1.33 -28.78 1.34
C ASP A 361 0.78 -28.09 0.09
N VAL A 362 0.98 -28.71 -1.05
CA VAL A 362 0.67 -28.15 -2.36
C VAL A 362 -0.84 -27.98 -2.57
N ASP A 363 -1.65 -28.85 -1.97
CA ASP A 363 -3.10 -28.87 -2.23
C ASP A 363 -3.87 -27.89 -1.34
N ASP A 364 -3.24 -27.38 -0.27
CA ASP A 364 -3.90 -26.64 0.79
C ASP A 364 -3.35 -25.21 0.97
N ARG A 365 -2.66 -24.70 -0.05
CA ARG A 365 -2.15 -23.32 -0.01
C ARG A 365 -3.25 -22.30 -0.25
N TRP A 366 -3.25 -21.27 0.54
CA TRP A 366 -4.20 -20.17 0.46
C TRP A 366 -3.65 -19.05 -0.44
N VAL A 367 -3.47 -19.37 -1.72
CA VAL A 367 -2.95 -18.47 -2.73
C VAL A 367 -4.02 -18.19 -3.78
N THR A 368 -3.92 -17.04 -4.45
CA THR A 368 -4.72 -16.73 -5.63
C THR A 368 -4.43 -17.77 -6.71
N ARG A 369 -5.46 -18.45 -7.20
CA ARG A 369 -5.25 -19.59 -8.11
C ARG A 369 -6.29 -19.66 -9.22
N MET A 370 -5.82 -19.98 -10.42
CA MET A 370 -6.61 -20.40 -11.57
C MET A 370 -6.21 -21.81 -11.97
N ASP A 371 -7.02 -22.81 -11.59
CA ASP A 371 -6.73 -24.21 -11.86
C ASP A 371 -7.61 -24.72 -13.00
N ARG A 372 -6.99 -25.26 -14.05
CA ARG A 372 -7.64 -25.78 -15.28
C ARG A 372 -8.57 -24.75 -15.93
N CYS A 373 -8.07 -23.54 -16.05
CA CYS A 373 -8.80 -22.43 -16.61
C CYS A 373 -8.22 -22.02 -17.96
N SER A 374 -9.08 -21.69 -18.91
CA SER A 374 -8.69 -21.29 -20.26
C SER A 374 -9.33 -19.97 -20.64
N ASN A 375 -8.66 -19.20 -21.52
CA ASN A 375 -9.16 -17.93 -22.02
C ASN A 375 -9.49 -16.91 -20.91
N CYS A 376 -8.94 -17.11 -19.71
CA CYS A 376 -9.17 -16.25 -18.55
C CYS A 376 -8.29 -15.01 -18.59
N ARG A 377 -8.78 -13.94 -17.97
CA ARG A 377 -8.09 -12.65 -18.01
C ARG A 377 -8.03 -11.98 -16.65
N ILE A 378 -6.84 -11.46 -16.31
CA ILE A 378 -6.65 -10.48 -15.26
C ILE A 378 -6.14 -9.21 -15.95
N ASP A 379 -6.82 -8.11 -15.73
CA ASP A 379 -6.49 -6.87 -16.42
C ASP A 379 -6.69 -5.66 -15.51
N ASN A 380 -5.83 -4.65 -15.69
CA ASN A 380 -5.89 -3.38 -14.98
C ASN A 380 -6.06 -3.56 -13.46
N SER A 381 -5.27 -4.46 -12.86
CA SER A 381 -5.40 -4.88 -11.47
C SER A 381 -4.08 -4.71 -10.71
N SER A 382 -4.08 -4.95 -9.40
CA SER A 382 -2.86 -4.96 -8.61
C SER A 382 -2.82 -6.08 -7.57
N PHE A 383 -1.61 -6.59 -7.29
CA PHE A 383 -1.33 -7.60 -6.27
C PHE A 383 -0.18 -7.11 -5.41
N ALA A 384 -0.37 -7.05 -4.11
CA ALA A 384 0.67 -6.60 -3.20
C ALA A 384 0.76 -7.39 -1.91
N HIS A 385 1.98 -7.41 -1.36
CA HIS A 385 2.27 -7.98 -0.04
C HIS A 385 1.81 -9.44 0.10
N THR A 386 2.41 -10.33 -0.68
CA THR A 386 2.12 -11.76 -0.59
C THR A 386 3.26 -12.54 0.05
N ASP A 387 2.93 -13.55 0.85
CA ASP A 387 3.88 -14.60 1.24
C ASP A 387 3.58 -15.87 0.42
N GLY A 388 4.26 -15.99 -0.68
CA GLY A 388 4.01 -16.97 -1.72
C GLY A 388 3.80 -16.33 -3.08
N SER A 389 3.34 -17.10 -4.06
CA SER A 389 3.05 -16.57 -5.40
C SER A 389 1.90 -15.56 -5.36
N ALA A 390 1.99 -14.49 -6.14
CA ALA A 390 0.90 -13.54 -6.30
C ALA A 390 -0.31 -14.21 -6.95
N ILE A 391 -0.05 -15.03 -7.97
CA ILE A 391 -1.09 -15.83 -8.63
C ILE A 391 -0.48 -17.10 -9.24
N GLU A 392 -1.22 -18.18 -9.20
CA GLU A 392 -0.84 -19.47 -9.77
C GLU A 392 -1.83 -19.93 -10.83
N PHE A 393 -1.29 -20.32 -11.99
CA PHE A 393 -2.03 -21.05 -13.00
C PHE A 393 -1.66 -22.53 -12.90
N HIS A 394 -2.63 -23.40 -12.74
CA HIS A 394 -2.44 -24.81 -12.65
C HIS A 394 -3.17 -25.57 -13.77
N GLY A 395 -2.66 -26.75 -14.10
CA GLY A 395 -3.24 -27.63 -15.09
C GLY A 395 -2.29 -27.98 -16.23
N ALA A 396 -2.55 -29.08 -16.91
CA ALA A 396 -1.81 -29.44 -18.11
C ALA A 396 -2.09 -28.47 -19.27
N ALA A 397 -1.22 -28.43 -20.26
CA ALA A 397 -1.26 -27.53 -21.42
C ALA A 397 -2.63 -27.45 -22.15
N LEU A 398 -3.39 -28.53 -22.14
CA LEU A 398 -4.74 -28.58 -22.73
C LEU A 398 -5.86 -28.21 -21.74
N GLN A 399 -5.52 -27.96 -20.49
CA GLN A 399 -6.49 -27.64 -19.42
C GLN A 399 -6.34 -26.22 -18.91
N SER A 400 -5.20 -25.60 -19.16
CA SER A 400 -4.90 -24.22 -18.75
C SER A 400 -4.16 -23.53 -19.90
N HIS A 401 -4.87 -22.77 -20.73
CA HIS A 401 -4.25 -22.14 -21.90
C HIS A 401 -4.93 -20.82 -22.29
N ASN A 402 -4.21 -20.00 -23.07
CA ASN A 402 -4.67 -18.70 -23.54
C ASN A 402 -5.08 -17.74 -22.42
N ASN A 403 -4.55 -17.90 -21.22
CA ASN A 403 -4.81 -16.97 -20.14
C ASN A 403 -3.96 -15.71 -20.30
N THR A 404 -4.50 -14.58 -19.90
CA THR A 404 -3.82 -13.27 -20.05
C THR A 404 -3.77 -12.54 -18.72
N ILE A 405 -2.57 -12.06 -18.38
CA ILE A 405 -2.40 -11.03 -17.35
C ILE A 405 -1.87 -9.79 -18.05
N ASN A 406 -2.63 -8.71 -17.98
CA ASN A 406 -2.30 -7.48 -18.69
C ASN A 406 -2.47 -6.25 -17.79
N ASN A 407 -1.65 -5.22 -18.01
CA ASN A 407 -1.73 -3.92 -17.34
C ASN A 407 -1.88 -4.02 -15.80
N THR A 408 -1.16 -4.95 -15.19
CA THR A 408 -1.30 -5.32 -13.77
C THR A 408 -0.01 -5.02 -13.01
N ASN A 409 -0.13 -4.49 -11.79
CA ASN A 409 0.99 -4.21 -10.91
C ASN A 409 1.18 -5.34 -9.90
N PHE A 410 2.45 -5.69 -9.64
CA PHE A 410 2.87 -6.65 -8.62
C PHE A 410 3.94 -6.01 -7.73
N GLU A 411 3.66 -5.90 -6.44
CA GLU A 411 4.56 -5.24 -5.48
C GLU A 411 4.77 -6.10 -4.24
N PHE A 412 6.03 -6.27 -3.84
CA PHE A 412 6.41 -6.99 -2.62
C PHE A 412 5.83 -8.42 -2.55
N ILE A 413 6.28 -9.24 -3.50
CA ILE A 413 5.78 -10.60 -3.68
C ILE A 413 6.77 -11.62 -3.13
N ASP A 414 6.25 -12.61 -2.38
CA ASP A 414 6.98 -13.80 -1.95
C ASP A 414 8.16 -13.47 -1.02
N TRP A 415 7.86 -12.79 0.09
CA TRP A 415 8.89 -12.30 1.00
C TRP A 415 9.65 -13.38 1.77
N SER A 416 9.11 -14.59 1.96
CA SER A 416 9.83 -15.72 2.57
C SER A 416 10.39 -16.69 1.54
N ALA A 417 9.83 -16.74 0.36
CA ALA A 417 10.14 -17.66 -0.72
C ALA A 417 10.14 -19.13 -0.28
N SER A 418 9.33 -19.52 0.72
CA SER A 418 9.35 -20.84 1.32
C SER A 418 8.26 -21.77 0.80
N ASP A 419 8.63 -23.04 0.66
CA ASP A 419 7.73 -24.16 0.36
C ASP A 419 6.91 -24.03 -0.93
N LEU A 420 7.41 -23.26 -1.90
CA LEU A 420 6.82 -23.23 -3.24
C LEU A 420 7.37 -24.36 -4.10
N PRO A 421 6.54 -25.01 -4.91
CA PRO A 421 6.99 -26.08 -5.78
C PRO A 421 7.87 -25.54 -6.92
N GLY A 422 8.96 -26.25 -7.24
CA GLY A 422 9.82 -25.88 -8.34
C GLY A 422 10.60 -24.58 -8.11
N LEU A 423 10.66 -23.74 -9.13
CA LEU A 423 11.23 -22.40 -9.04
C LEU A 423 10.21 -21.44 -8.42
N MET A 424 10.69 -20.52 -7.59
CA MET A 424 9.85 -19.49 -7.01
C MET A 424 9.43 -18.51 -8.10
N VAL A 425 8.15 -18.26 -8.23
CA VAL A 425 7.58 -17.43 -9.30
C VAL A 425 6.45 -16.54 -8.79
N THR A 426 6.32 -15.40 -9.42
CA THR A 426 5.16 -14.53 -9.20
C THR A 426 3.91 -15.13 -9.83
N VAL A 427 4.04 -15.61 -11.06
CA VAL A 427 3.00 -16.38 -11.75
C VAL A 427 3.51 -17.80 -11.90
N PHE A 428 2.83 -18.74 -11.26
CA PHE A 428 3.26 -20.14 -11.26
C PHE A 428 2.96 -20.85 -12.58
N ASP A 429 3.84 -21.81 -12.94
CA ASP A 429 3.71 -22.61 -14.16
C ASP A 429 2.42 -23.42 -14.19
N GLY A 430 1.72 -23.32 -15.32
CA GLY A 430 0.55 -24.12 -15.61
C GLY A 430 0.00 -23.84 -17.01
N GLY A 431 0.10 -24.77 -17.92
CA GLY A 431 -0.58 -24.66 -19.19
C GLY A 431 0.28 -24.16 -20.36
N LYS A 432 -0.35 -23.50 -21.33
CA LYS A 432 0.26 -23.17 -22.61
C LYS A 432 -0.32 -21.91 -23.26
N ASP A 433 0.48 -21.24 -24.07
CA ASP A 433 0.09 -20.06 -24.88
C ASP A 433 -0.48 -18.92 -24.00
N ASN A 434 -0.03 -18.80 -22.74
CA ASN A 434 -0.43 -17.75 -21.84
C ASN A 434 0.32 -16.46 -22.15
N THR A 435 -0.33 -15.32 -21.94
CA THR A 435 0.20 -13.97 -22.20
C THR A 435 0.41 -13.21 -20.91
N PHE A 436 1.60 -12.60 -20.76
CA PHE A 436 1.92 -11.69 -19.67
C PHE A 436 2.43 -10.38 -20.27
N SER A 437 1.60 -9.34 -20.27
CA SER A 437 1.90 -8.13 -21.04
C SER A 437 1.57 -6.84 -20.30
N ASN A 438 2.36 -5.80 -20.55
CA ASN A 438 2.18 -4.46 -19.96
C ASN A 438 2.14 -4.44 -18.42
N ASN A 439 2.80 -5.39 -17.76
CA ASN A 439 2.76 -5.48 -16.31
C ASN A 439 3.98 -4.81 -15.68
N THR A 440 3.81 -4.33 -14.46
CA THR A 440 4.92 -3.84 -13.62
C THR A 440 5.14 -4.80 -12.46
N ILE A 441 6.38 -5.27 -12.27
CA ILE A 441 6.78 -6.07 -11.12
C ILE A 441 7.90 -5.35 -10.38
N HIS A 442 7.69 -5.14 -9.11
CA HIS A 442 8.67 -4.50 -8.24
C HIS A 442 8.79 -5.24 -6.91
N ARG A 443 10.01 -5.57 -6.49
CA ARG A 443 10.32 -6.25 -5.24
C ARG A 443 9.76 -7.67 -5.10
N THR A 444 10.56 -8.66 -5.47
CA THR A 444 10.21 -10.07 -5.24
C THR A 444 11.30 -10.83 -4.52
N GLY A 445 10.94 -11.76 -3.65
CA GLY A 445 11.88 -12.72 -3.06
C GLY A 445 12.21 -13.88 -3.99
N ALA A 446 11.32 -14.17 -4.93
CA ALA A 446 11.40 -15.34 -5.81
C ALA A 446 12.67 -15.42 -6.65
N SER A 447 13.10 -16.63 -6.93
CA SER A 447 14.29 -16.91 -7.76
C SER A 447 13.99 -16.81 -9.26
N ALA A 448 12.86 -17.32 -9.72
CA ALA A 448 12.29 -17.05 -11.03
C ALA A 448 11.04 -16.18 -10.82
N THR A 449 11.00 -15.01 -11.41
CA THR A 449 9.92 -14.05 -11.14
C THR A 449 8.65 -14.39 -11.90
N VAL A 450 8.76 -14.78 -13.15
CA VAL A 450 7.62 -15.14 -14.00
C VAL A 450 7.89 -16.47 -14.72
N SER A 451 6.92 -17.37 -14.62
CA SER A 451 6.83 -18.61 -15.40
C SER A 451 5.37 -18.87 -15.69
N ILE A 452 4.97 -18.90 -16.95
CA ILE A 452 3.56 -18.96 -17.36
C ILE A 452 3.27 -20.13 -18.35
N GLY A 453 4.04 -21.21 -18.23
CA GLY A 453 3.82 -22.44 -18.96
C GLY A 453 4.51 -22.50 -20.33
N ASP A 454 4.06 -23.41 -21.17
CA ASP A 454 4.62 -23.67 -22.50
C ASP A 454 4.29 -22.55 -23.49
N ALA A 455 5.24 -22.21 -24.36
CA ALA A 455 5.08 -21.17 -25.39
C ALA A 455 4.64 -19.80 -24.86
N PRO A 456 5.25 -19.29 -23.78
CA PRO A 456 4.84 -18.03 -23.16
C PRO A 456 4.94 -16.85 -24.12
N GLN A 457 3.98 -15.93 -24.02
CA GLN A 457 3.95 -14.65 -24.70
C GLN A 457 4.21 -13.55 -23.68
N PHE A 458 5.40 -12.92 -23.71
CA PHE A 458 5.87 -12.04 -22.64
C PHE A 458 6.30 -10.68 -23.17
N PHE A 459 5.40 -9.67 -23.04
CA PHE A 459 5.55 -8.41 -23.77
C PHE A 459 5.39 -7.16 -22.90
N PHE A 460 6.19 -6.13 -23.18
CA PHE A 460 6.04 -4.78 -22.63
C PHE A 460 6.00 -4.72 -21.09
N ASN A 461 6.66 -5.64 -20.40
CA ASN A 461 6.69 -5.65 -18.94
C ASN A 461 7.85 -4.82 -18.40
N LYS A 462 7.64 -4.14 -17.27
CA LYS A 462 8.64 -3.38 -16.53
C LYS A 462 8.93 -4.09 -15.19
N ILE A 463 10.15 -4.63 -15.06
CA ILE A 463 10.47 -5.51 -13.93
C ILE A 463 11.77 -5.08 -13.26
N SER A 464 11.73 -4.91 -11.93
CA SER A 464 12.89 -4.49 -11.16
C SER A 464 12.89 -5.02 -9.73
N GLN A 465 14.06 -5.00 -9.08
CA GLN A 465 14.26 -5.40 -7.69
C GLN A 465 13.73 -6.82 -7.39
N THR A 466 14.19 -7.80 -8.15
CA THR A 466 13.67 -9.16 -8.03
C THR A 466 14.69 -10.15 -7.51
N GLY A 467 14.19 -11.23 -6.91
CA GLY A 467 14.99 -12.36 -6.49
C GLY A 467 15.91 -12.10 -5.30
N PHE A 468 15.46 -11.35 -4.32
CA PHE A 468 16.25 -11.00 -3.14
C PHE A 468 16.63 -12.22 -2.29
N ILE A 469 15.75 -13.21 -2.18
CA ILE A 469 15.93 -14.37 -1.29
C ILE A 469 16.68 -15.49 -1.98
N GLN A 470 16.33 -15.82 -3.22
CA GLN A 470 16.88 -16.97 -3.93
C GLN A 470 18.08 -16.58 -4.80
N SER A 471 19.02 -17.48 -4.98
CA SER A 471 20.28 -17.17 -5.67
C SER A 471 20.36 -17.57 -7.13
N ASP A 472 19.60 -18.55 -7.53
CA ASP A 472 19.54 -19.04 -8.91
C ASP A 472 18.22 -18.60 -9.58
N GLY A 473 18.09 -18.82 -10.88
CA GLY A 473 16.91 -18.42 -11.63
C GLY A 473 17.08 -17.13 -12.41
N ALA A 474 15.98 -16.68 -12.98
CA ALA A 474 15.89 -15.49 -13.83
C ALA A 474 14.57 -14.75 -13.57
N VAL A 475 14.46 -13.53 -14.06
CA VAL A 475 13.20 -12.80 -14.10
C VAL A 475 12.20 -13.55 -14.99
N MET A 476 12.60 -13.88 -16.21
CA MET A 476 11.85 -14.78 -17.09
C MET A 476 12.66 -16.06 -17.28
N GLN A 477 12.19 -17.15 -16.68
CA GLN A 477 12.84 -18.46 -16.73
C GLN A 477 12.02 -19.40 -17.62
N MET A 478 12.63 -19.94 -18.65
CA MET A 478 12.01 -20.92 -19.53
C MET A 478 12.79 -22.24 -19.47
N MET A 479 12.14 -23.30 -19.06
CA MET A 479 12.70 -24.65 -19.12
C MET A 479 12.53 -25.25 -20.53
N MET A 480 12.94 -26.45 -20.76
CA MET A 480 13.03 -27.06 -22.12
C MET A 480 11.72 -27.03 -22.92
N ALA A 481 10.63 -27.48 -22.31
CA ALA A 481 9.34 -27.61 -23.00
C ALA A 481 8.71 -26.24 -23.28
N GLU A 482 8.89 -25.32 -22.34
CA GLU A 482 8.33 -23.96 -22.37
C GLU A 482 8.90 -23.12 -23.53
N GLN A 483 10.10 -23.44 -24.03
CA GLN A 483 10.78 -22.60 -25.02
C GLN A 483 10.16 -22.68 -26.41
N PHE A 484 9.49 -23.79 -26.75
CA PHE A 484 8.96 -23.99 -28.09
C PHE A 484 7.78 -23.06 -28.41
N GLY A 485 8.03 -22.08 -29.28
CA GLY A 485 7.05 -21.04 -29.64
C GLY A 485 6.97 -19.86 -28.66
N ALA A 486 7.90 -19.82 -27.67
CA ALA A 486 7.99 -18.70 -26.76
C ALA A 486 8.43 -17.41 -27.47
N GLU A 487 7.80 -16.29 -27.13
CA GLU A 487 8.20 -14.96 -27.58
C GLU A 487 8.34 -14.02 -26.37
N VAL A 488 9.53 -13.42 -26.22
CA VAL A 488 9.85 -12.51 -25.12
C VAL A 488 10.37 -11.20 -25.71
N ALA A 489 9.54 -10.15 -25.67
CA ALA A 489 9.88 -8.92 -26.39
C ALA A 489 9.40 -7.63 -25.71
N TYR A 490 10.11 -6.53 -26.01
CA TYR A 490 9.75 -5.18 -25.57
C TYR A 490 9.67 -5.01 -24.03
N ASN A 491 10.47 -5.77 -23.26
CA ASN A 491 10.48 -5.69 -21.82
C ASN A 491 11.61 -4.80 -21.32
N TRP A 492 11.38 -4.12 -20.20
CA TRP A 492 12.39 -3.42 -19.40
C TRP A 492 12.67 -4.25 -18.15
N ILE A 493 13.89 -4.75 -17.98
CA ILE A 493 14.32 -5.56 -16.84
C ILE A 493 15.58 -4.96 -16.25
N TYR A 494 15.54 -4.55 -14.98
CA TYR A 494 16.64 -3.83 -14.39
C TYR A 494 16.78 -3.98 -12.88
N ASN A 495 17.94 -3.58 -12.37
CA ASN A 495 18.26 -3.56 -10.94
C ASN A 495 17.91 -4.89 -10.25
N THR A 496 18.46 -5.98 -10.77
CA THR A 496 18.26 -7.33 -10.19
C THR A 496 19.55 -8.13 -10.15
N GLY A 497 19.77 -8.82 -9.02
CA GLY A 497 20.89 -9.76 -8.89
C GLY A 497 20.73 -11.08 -9.67
N LYS A 498 19.70 -11.19 -10.51
CA LYS A 498 19.34 -12.39 -11.28
C LYS A 498 19.75 -12.29 -12.75
N TYR A 499 19.50 -13.39 -13.47
CA TYR A 499 19.43 -13.31 -14.93
C TYR A 499 18.15 -12.55 -15.32
N GLY A 500 18.21 -11.82 -16.41
CA GLY A 500 17.01 -11.19 -16.96
C GLY A 500 16.12 -12.23 -17.64
N ILE A 501 16.56 -12.72 -18.80
CA ILE A 501 15.85 -13.73 -19.59
C ILE A 501 16.74 -14.97 -19.74
N ARG A 502 16.20 -16.12 -19.41
CA ARG A 502 16.98 -17.36 -19.40
C ARG A 502 16.24 -18.50 -20.10
N MET A 503 16.72 -18.88 -21.25
CA MET A 503 16.40 -20.15 -21.87
C MET A 503 17.28 -21.21 -21.22
N ASP A 504 16.74 -22.10 -20.43
CA ASP A 504 17.50 -23.13 -19.68
C ASP A 504 17.12 -24.56 -20.09
N GLY A 505 18.02 -25.46 -19.92
CA GLY A 505 17.90 -26.85 -20.28
C GLY A 505 19.28 -27.49 -20.41
N PRO A 506 19.44 -28.81 -20.63
CA PRO A 506 20.73 -29.39 -20.93
C PRO A 506 21.24 -28.86 -22.27
N ALA A 507 22.51 -28.49 -22.33
CA ALA A 507 23.19 -28.22 -23.58
C ALA A 507 23.50 -29.53 -24.28
N GLY A 508 22.89 -29.73 -25.42
CA GLY A 508 23.11 -30.92 -26.26
C GLY A 508 22.31 -32.16 -25.82
N GLY A 509 21.84 -32.90 -26.77
CA GLY A 509 21.03 -34.12 -26.59
C GLY A 509 19.60 -34.01 -27.12
N THR A 510 18.79 -35.03 -26.87
CA THR A 510 17.44 -35.14 -27.41
C THR A 510 16.41 -34.25 -26.68
N ASN A 511 16.77 -33.66 -25.55
CA ASN A 511 15.87 -32.83 -24.70
C ASN A 511 16.39 -31.40 -24.58
N THR A 512 16.91 -30.86 -25.66
CA THR A 512 17.35 -29.47 -25.70
C THR A 512 16.17 -28.57 -25.98
N GLY A 513 16.02 -27.45 -25.22
CA GLY A 513 15.04 -26.43 -25.53
C GLY A 513 15.29 -25.85 -26.92
N ASN A 514 14.24 -25.41 -27.60
CA ASN A 514 14.35 -24.87 -28.94
C ASN A 514 13.26 -23.87 -29.31
N ASN A 515 13.54 -23.13 -30.38
CA ASN A 515 12.56 -22.36 -31.13
C ASN A 515 11.88 -21.24 -30.34
N ALA A 516 12.62 -20.57 -29.45
CA ALA A 516 12.18 -19.35 -28.78
C ALA A 516 12.76 -18.11 -29.47
N THR A 517 12.00 -17.03 -29.46
CA THR A 517 12.40 -15.71 -29.94
C THR A 517 12.49 -14.71 -28.78
N VAL A 518 13.62 -14.00 -28.70
CA VAL A 518 13.87 -12.97 -27.68
C VAL A 518 14.34 -11.70 -28.37
N HIS A 519 13.54 -10.63 -28.35
CA HIS A 519 13.86 -9.45 -29.12
C HIS A 519 13.36 -8.13 -28.53
N HIS A 520 14.01 -7.03 -28.88
CA HIS A 520 13.65 -5.67 -28.50
C HIS A 520 13.50 -5.48 -26.98
N ASN A 521 14.21 -6.28 -26.16
CA ASN A 521 14.24 -6.09 -24.72
C ASN A 521 15.36 -5.14 -24.32
N VAL A 522 15.15 -4.35 -23.26
CA VAL A 522 16.18 -3.53 -22.63
C VAL A 522 16.45 -4.06 -21.22
N LEU A 523 17.71 -4.40 -20.96
CA LEU A 523 18.10 -4.97 -19.68
C LEU A 523 19.33 -4.22 -19.15
N TRP A 524 19.27 -3.74 -17.89
CA TRP A 524 20.40 -3.01 -17.33
C TRP A 524 20.51 -3.19 -15.80
N ASP A 525 21.72 -2.95 -15.28
CA ASP A 525 22.07 -3.14 -13.87
C ASP A 525 21.65 -4.51 -13.33
N ILE A 526 21.98 -5.56 -14.10
CA ILE A 526 21.62 -6.95 -13.80
C ILE A 526 22.84 -7.87 -13.83
N LYS A 527 22.70 -9.04 -13.21
CA LYS A 527 23.79 -10.03 -13.15
C LYS A 527 24.20 -10.56 -14.51
N THR A 528 23.24 -10.91 -15.33
CA THR A 528 23.39 -11.38 -16.73
C THR A 528 22.09 -11.05 -17.44
N GLY A 529 22.16 -10.43 -18.60
CA GLY A 529 20.97 -10.01 -19.36
C GLY A 529 20.22 -11.21 -19.93
N ILE A 530 20.77 -11.81 -20.96
CA ILE A 530 20.11 -12.87 -21.73
C ILE A 530 21.01 -14.10 -21.79
N MET A 531 20.46 -15.27 -21.47
CA MET A 531 21.14 -16.54 -21.70
C MET A 531 20.37 -17.36 -22.72
N VAL A 532 21.00 -17.55 -23.87
CA VAL A 532 20.53 -18.42 -24.95
C VAL A 532 21.17 -19.81 -24.80
N LYS A 533 20.35 -20.83 -24.59
CA LYS A 533 20.79 -22.20 -24.42
C LYS A 533 19.76 -23.16 -24.99
N GLY A 534 20.09 -23.75 -26.13
CA GLY A 534 19.24 -24.62 -26.90
C GLY A 534 19.41 -24.42 -28.39
N ASN A 535 18.53 -24.95 -29.19
CA ASN A 535 18.67 -24.96 -30.66
C ASN A 535 17.59 -24.10 -31.32
N TYR A 536 17.84 -23.57 -32.49
CA TYR A 536 16.90 -22.81 -33.32
C TYR A 536 16.32 -21.57 -32.61
N HIS A 537 17.04 -20.97 -31.66
CA HIS A 537 16.65 -19.74 -31.01
C HIS A 537 17.00 -18.52 -31.85
N HIS A 538 16.17 -17.47 -31.70
CA HIS A 538 16.42 -16.19 -32.34
C HIS A 538 16.50 -15.11 -31.26
N ALA A 539 17.69 -14.54 -31.05
CA ALA A 539 17.89 -13.41 -30.14
C ALA A 539 18.35 -12.19 -30.94
N HIS A 540 17.50 -11.18 -31.08
CA HIS A 540 17.82 -10.04 -31.91
C HIS A 540 17.31 -8.71 -31.38
N ASN A 541 17.98 -7.62 -31.74
CA ASN A 541 17.56 -6.27 -31.36
C ASN A 541 17.36 -6.07 -29.85
N ASN A 542 18.13 -6.73 -29.00
CA ASN A 542 18.11 -6.49 -27.57
C ASN A 542 19.20 -5.47 -27.17
N THR A 543 18.92 -4.65 -26.16
CA THR A 543 19.91 -3.74 -25.56
C THR A 543 20.22 -4.21 -24.15
N VAL A 544 21.52 -4.47 -23.87
CA VAL A 544 21.96 -4.89 -22.53
C VAL A 544 23.17 -4.06 -22.12
N PHE A 545 23.06 -3.33 -20.99
CA PHE A 545 24.13 -2.45 -20.53
C PHE A 545 24.18 -2.35 -18.99
N GLY A 546 25.19 -1.68 -18.49
CA GLY A 546 25.42 -1.55 -17.05
C GLY A 546 25.66 -2.91 -16.38
N ASN A 547 26.50 -2.95 -15.38
CA ASN A 547 26.66 -4.12 -14.55
C ASN A 547 26.38 -3.71 -13.11
N ASP A 548 25.65 -4.54 -12.39
CA ASP A 548 25.60 -4.43 -10.95
C ASP A 548 27.03 -4.38 -10.41
N SER A 549 27.35 -3.36 -9.63
CA SER A 549 28.68 -3.02 -9.17
C SER A 549 29.35 -4.23 -8.50
N GLY A 550 30.22 -4.91 -9.25
CA GLY A 550 31.02 -6.04 -8.78
C GLY A 550 30.70 -7.39 -9.44
N LEU A 551 29.72 -7.51 -10.32
CA LEU A 551 29.43 -8.75 -11.05
C LEU A 551 29.93 -8.65 -12.50
N THR A 552 31.15 -9.11 -12.72
CA THR A 552 31.77 -9.23 -14.06
C THR A 552 31.26 -10.47 -14.80
N LYS A 553 29.99 -10.46 -15.21
CA LYS A 553 29.43 -11.53 -16.03
C LYS A 553 29.07 -11.03 -17.41
N ASN A 554 29.12 -11.95 -18.38
CA ASN A 554 28.74 -11.63 -19.73
C ASN A 554 27.24 -11.24 -19.79
N GLN A 555 26.94 -10.22 -20.56
CA GLN A 555 25.58 -9.65 -20.66
C GLN A 555 24.67 -10.49 -21.56
N ILE A 556 25.18 -10.95 -22.71
CA ILE A 556 24.48 -11.92 -23.55
C ILE A 556 25.36 -13.18 -23.64
N ILE A 557 24.78 -14.31 -23.26
CA ILE A 557 25.46 -15.59 -23.28
C ILE A 557 24.79 -16.49 -24.31
N VAL A 558 25.53 -16.87 -25.35
CA VAL A 558 25.10 -17.90 -26.30
C VAL A 558 25.86 -19.18 -25.93
N LEU A 559 25.28 -19.94 -25.02
CA LEU A 559 25.98 -20.94 -24.24
C LEU A 559 26.32 -22.19 -25.08
N TYR A 560 27.61 -22.53 -25.11
CA TYR A 560 28.14 -23.78 -25.67
C TYR A 560 28.81 -24.60 -24.55
N GLU A 561 28.24 -25.75 -24.23
CA GLU A 561 28.73 -26.61 -23.17
C GLU A 561 28.96 -28.05 -23.69
N ASN A 562 30.01 -28.71 -23.23
CA ASN A 562 30.28 -30.10 -23.51
C ASN A 562 30.36 -30.48 -25.02
N GLY A 563 30.75 -29.55 -25.86
CA GLY A 563 30.86 -29.77 -27.29
C GLY A 563 29.53 -29.74 -28.06
N ALA A 564 28.48 -29.26 -27.48
CA ALA A 564 27.15 -29.16 -28.09
C ALA A 564 26.39 -27.91 -27.63
N GLY A 565 25.38 -27.50 -28.36
CA GLY A 565 24.43 -26.42 -28.01
C GLY A 565 24.31 -25.38 -29.11
N ASN A 566 23.16 -24.69 -29.12
CA ASN A 566 22.83 -23.60 -30.04
C ASN A 566 22.90 -23.93 -31.53
N GLU A 567 22.57 -25.17 -31.90
CA GLU A 567 22.47 -25.55 -33.30
C GLU A 567 21.40 -24.70 -34.00
N ASN A 568 21.77 -24.03 -35.11
CA ASN A 568 20.92 -23.11 -35.88
C ASN A 568 20.31 -21.96 -35.08
N SER A 569 20.82 -21.66 -33.90
CA SER A 569 20.43 -20.44 -33.17
C SER A 569 21.09 -19.22 -33.80
N THR A 570 20.39 -18.08 -33.81
CA THR A 570 20.88 -16.82 -34.38
C THR A 570 20.90 -15.72 -33.34
N THR A 571 21.94 -14.89 -33.40
CA THR A 571 21.99 -13.61 -32.70
C THR A 571 22.24 -12.48 -33.70
N ALA A 572 21.38 -11.47 -33.72
CA ALA A 572 21.48 -10.41 -34.72
C ALA A 572 21.10 -9.04 -34.10
N ASN A 573 21.85 -8.01 -34.48
CA ASN A 573 21.51 -6.62 -34.13
C ASN A 573 21.32 -6.38 -32.62
N ASN A 574 21.93 -7.19 -31.74
CA ASN A 574 21.91 -6.91 -30.32
C ASN A 574 22.99 -5.88 -29.96
N ALA A 575 22.73 -5.06 -28.99
CA ALA A 575 23.68 -4.14 -28.37
C ALA A 575 24.02 -4.62 -26.96
N ALA A 576 25.25 -5.03 -26.72
CA ALA A 576 25.73 -5.44 -25.41
C ALA A 576 27.20 -5.10 -25.22
N ASP A 577 27.63 -4.76 -23.99
CA ASP A 577 29.06 -4.57 -23.71
C ASP A 577 29.85 -5.91 -23.76
N THR A 578 29.15 -7.04 -23.58
CA THR A 578 29.78 -8.37 -23.73
C THR A 578 28.78 -9.39 -24.29
N ILE A 579 29.15 -10.01 -25.41
CA ILE A 579 28.47 -11.19 -25.99
C ILE A 579 29.46 -12.32 -26.04
N ALA A 580 29.20 -13.45 -25.36
CA ALA A 580 30.16 -14.53 -25.22
C ALA A 580 29.52 -15.92 -25.22
N ALA A 581 30.33 -16.94 -25.41
CA ALA A 581 29.89 -18.33 -25.37
C ALA A 581 29.92 -18.97 -23.96
N HIS A 582 30.30 -18.23 -22.95
CA HIS A 582 30.53 -18.74 -21.60
C HIS A 582 29.81 -17.96 -20.50
N ARG A 583 29.49 -18.70 -19.42
CA ARG A 583 29.00 -18.11 -18.15
C ARG A 583 30.11 -17.48 -17.30
N SER A 584 31.38 -17.55 -17.73
CA SER A 584 32.52 -17.07 -16.93
C SER A 584 32.44 -15.58 -16.66
N ASN A 585 33.05 -15.16 -15.55
CA ASN A 585 33.17 -13.75 -15.16
C ASN A 585 34.21 -12.98 -16.02
N SER A 586 34.83 -13.64 -16.97
CA SER A 586 35.76 -13.03 -17.91
C SER A 586 35.33 -13.34 -19.33
N TYR A 587 35.42 -12.34 -20.19
CA TYR A 587 35.23 -12.55 -21.61
C TYR A 587 36.21 -13.61 -22.13
N SER A 588 35.71 -14.45 -22.98
CA SER A 588 36.51 -15.42 -23.72
C SER A 588 36.35 -15.19 -25.20
N SER A 589 37.45 -15.12 -25.92
CA SER A 589 37.52 -14.96 -27.39
C SER A 589 37.03 -16.19 -28.17
N ASN A 590 36.39 -17.16 -27.49
CA ASN A 590 35.78 -18.27 -28.18
C ASN A 590 34.63 -17.82 -29.07
N PRO A 591 34.53 -18.36 -30.29
CA PRO A 591 33.47 -17.99 -31.20
C PRO A 591 32.09 -18.26 -30.55
N VAL A 592 31.18 -17.32 -30.71
CA VAL A 592 29.77 -17.48 -30.27
C VAL A 592 29.13 -18.56 -31.15
N PRO A 593 28.56 -19.63 -30.58
CA PRO A 593 27.89 -20.65 -31.39
C PRO A 593 26.66 -20.07 -32.11
N GLY A 594 26.28 -20.70 -33.21
CA GLY A 594 25.16 -20.25 -34.03
C GLY A 594 25.56 -19.16 -35.04
N THR A 595 24.57 -18.49 -35.57
CA THR A 595 24.75 -17.45 -36.56
C THR A 595 24.80 -16.05 -35.90
N TYR A 596 25.87 -15.32 -36.13
CA TYR A 596 26.17 -14.04 -35.51
C TYR A 596 26.21 -12.94 -36.57
N TYR A 597 25.30 -11.95 -36.48
CA TYR A 597 25.19 -10.86 -37.48
C TYR A 597 25.02 -9.51 -36.82
N SER A 598 25.80 -8.53 -37.27
CA SER A 598 25.61 -7.11 -36.97
C SER A 598 25.33 -6.81 -35.47
N ASN A 599 25.84 -7.64 -34.57
CA ASN A 599 25.75 -7.34 -33.12
C ASN A 599 26.83 -6.31 -32.75
N TYR A 600 26.49 -5.39 -31.86
CA TYR A 600 27.49 -4.61 -31.16
C TYR A 600 27.96 -5.36 -29.93
N ASN A 601 29.24 -5.69 -29.85
CA ASN A 601 29.88 -6.32 -28.72
C ASN A 601 31.00 -5.41 -28.19
N GLY A 602 30.70 -4.65 -27.17
CA GLY A 602 31.59 -3.61 -26.64
C GLY A 602 32.95 -4.09 -26.16
N TYR A 603 33.11 -5.41 -25.93
CA TYR A 603 34.43 -5.99 -25.66
C TYR A 603 35.33 -6.00 -26.87
N GLU A 604 34.77 -6.16 -28.05
CA GLU A 604 35.51 -6.25 -29.33
C GLU A 604 35.66 -4.90 -30.02
N GLU A 605 34.78 -3.94 -29.66
CA GLU A 605 34.68 -2.61 -30.26
C GLU A 605 35.39 -1.54 -29.41
N THR A 606 35.77 -0.46 -30.04
CA THR A 606 36.47 0.67 -29.38
C THR A 606 35.64 1.92 -29.25
N ASP A 607 34.39 1.90 -29.72
CA ASP A 607 33.54 3.08 -29.82
C ASP A 607 32.87 3.52 -28.47
N GLY A 608 32.98 2.69 -27.44
CA GLY A 608 32.49 2.96 -26.11
C GLY A 608 31.57 1.89 -25.55
N THR A 609 31.01 2.13 -24.39
CA THR A 609 29.99 1.26 -23.79
C THR A 609 28.63 1.49 -24.41
N VAL A 610 27.75 0.48 -24.39
CA VAL A 610 26.39 0.61 -24.89
C VAL A 610 25.69 1.80 -24.23
N GLU A 611 25.80 1.95 -22.90
CA GLU A 611 25.20 3.06 -22.16
C GLU A 611 25.65 4.44 -22.68
N SER A 612 26.91 4.60 -23.03
CA SER A 612 27.45 5.87 -23.54
C SER A 612 26.94 6.27 -24.93
N MET A 613 26.32 5.34 -25.63
CA MET A 613 25.74 5.54 -26.98
C MET A 613 24.23 5.61 -26.99
N LEU A 614 23.57 5.63 -25.81
CA LEU A 614 22.14 5.86 -25.68
C LEU A 614 21.86 7.32 -25.33
N VAL A 615 20.71 7.82 -25.71
CA VAL A 615 20.33 9.25 -25.56
C VAL A 615 20.22 9.64 -24.09
N ASP A 616 19.38 8.96 -23.30
CA ASP A 616 19.22 9.22 -21.88
C ASP A 616 18.69 7.96 -21.14
N PRO A 617 19.51 6.93 -21.01
CA PRO A 617 19.06 5.63 -20.50
C PRO A 617 18.62 5.67 -19.04
N ARG A 618 19.08 6.64 -18.24
CA ARG A 618 18.68 6.76 -16.84
C ARG A 618 17.27 7.38 -16.67
N ASN A 619 16.78 8.04 -17.71
CA ASN A 619 15.40 8.54 -17.82
C ASN A 619 14.56 7.73 -18.83
N PHE A 620 14.96 6.49 -19.09
CA PHE A 620 14.26 5.53 -19.95
C PHE A 620 14.20 5.91 -21.44
N ASP A 621 15.11 6.77 -21.93
CA ASP A 621 15.31 6.97 -23.36
C ASP A 621 16.48 6.13 -23.86
N PHE A 622 16.14 4.94 -24.37
CA PHE A 622 17.10 3.96 -24.82
C PHE A 622 17.38 4.02 -26.32
N ARG A 623 16.96 5.09 -27.00
CA ARG A 623 17.30 5.27 -28.41
C ARG A 623 18.80 5.45 -28.58
N PRO A 624 19.41 4.85 -29.61
CA PRO A 624 20.78 5.13 -29.93
C PRO A 624 21.00 6.62 -30.30
N ILE A 625 22.15 7.15 -29.94
CA ILE A 625 22.58 8.47 -30.41
C ILE A 625 22.78 8.39 -31.92
N VAL A 626 22.22 9.31 -32.67
CA VAL A 626 22.33 9.35 -34.16
C VAL A 626 23.79 9.36 -34.60
N ASN A 627 24.12 8.50 -35.55
CA ASN A 627 25.48 8.23 -36.07
C ASN A 627 26.41 7.58 -35.03
N SER A 628 25.93 7.06 -33.93
CA SER A 628 26.74 6.18 -33.07
C SER A 628 26.98 4.82 -33.72
N ALA A 629 27.87 4.01 -33.15
CA ALA A 629 28.07 2.66 -33.65
C ALA A 629 26.80 1.80 -33.57
N LEU A 630 25.96 2.01 -32.54
CA LEU A 630 24.67 1.31 -32.41
C LEU A 630 23.72 1.69 -33.54
N ASP A 631 23.58 2.99 -33.85
CA ASP A 631 22.75 3.47 -34.96
C ASP A 631 23.23 2.94 -36.32
N ASN A 632 24.53 3.02 -36.58
CA ASN A 632 25.12 2.54 -37.82
C ASN A 632 24.94 1.04 -38.06
N LEU A 633 24.89 0.23 -36.98
CA LEU A 633 24.66 -1.21 -37.04
C LEU A 633 23.17 -1.57 -36.97
N SER A 634 22.27 -0.62 -36.72
CA SER A 634 20.88 -0.86 -36.33
C SER A 634 20.80 -1.86 -35.17
N ALA A 635 21.69 -1.72 -34.18
CA ALA A 635 21.81 -2.61 -33.05
C ALA A 635 21.10 -2.04 -31.81
N GLY A 636 20.34 -2.89 -31.12
CA GLY A 636 19.58 -2.54 -29.92
C GLY A 636 18.08 -2.56 -30.13
N ALA A 637 17.38 -2.26 -29.06
CA ALA A 637 15.92 -2.41 -28.95
C ALA A 637 15.14 -1.25 -29.61
N TYR A 638 15.79 -0.14 -29.88
CA TYR A 638 15.17 1.07 -30.44
C TYR A 638 15.86 1.56 -31.68
N ASP A 639 15.11 2.22 -32.54
CA ASP A 639 15.63 2.99 -33.66
C ASP A 639 16.02 4.40 -33.19
N ALA A 640 17.17 4.91 -33.62
CA ALA A 640 17.65 6.26 -33.30
C ALA A 640 16.69 7.37 -33.78
N ALA A 641 15.99 7.12 -34.87
CA ALA A 641 15.07 8.09 -35.50
C ALA A 641 13.60 7.92 -35.03
N ASP A 642 13.29 7.01 -34.11
CA ASP A 642 11.92 6.76 -33.68
C ASP A 642 11.35 8.01 -32.97
N PRO A 643 10.31 8.64 -33.51
CA PRO A 643 9.70 9.82 -32.89
C PRO A 643 8.82 9.49 -31.67
N ALA A 644 8.41 8.24 -31.51
CA ALA A 644 7.52 7.77 -30.45
C ALA A 644 7.95 6.39 -29.93
N PRO A 645 9.09 6.32 -29.23
CA PRO A 645 9.62 5.05 -28.75
C PRO A 645 8.62 4.36 -27.83
N TRP A 646 8.52 3.04 -27.98
CA TRP A 646 7.66 2.23 -27.11
C TRP A 646 8.10 2.32 -25.63
N THR A 647 7.16 2.09 -24.73
CA THR A 647 7.40 2.03 -23.29
C THR A 647 6.89 0.70 -22.71
N ALA A 648 7.39 0.33 -21.54
CA ALA A 648 7.01 -0.91 -20.87
C ALA A 648 6.40 -0.62 -19.50
N GLY A 649 5.60 -1.57 -19.01
CA GLY A 649 4.97 -1.53 -17.71
C GLY A 649 3.50 -1.15 -17.74
N ALA A 650 2.83 -1.38 -16.63
CA ALA A 650 1.42 -1.06 -16.46
C ALA A 650 1.19 0.45 -16.57
N SER A 651 0.15 0.83 -17.29
CA SER A 651 -0.35 2.21 -17.31
C SER A 651 -1.15 2.53 -16.05
N ARG A 652 -1.70 1.51 -15.37
CA ARG A 652 -2.33 1.65 -14.07
C ARG A 652 -1.31 2.16 -13.06
N LEU A 653 -1.61 3.26 -12.41
CA LEU A 653 -0.80 3.72 -11.29
C LEU A 653 -0.98 2.77 -10.11
N TRP A 654 0.13 2.48 -9.42
CA TRP A 654 0.06 1.79 -8.14
C TRP A 654 -0.80 2.60 -7.19
N GLN A 655 -1.85 1.99 -6.67
CA GLN A 655 -2.66 2.60 -5.63
C GLN A 655 -2.23 2.00 -4.29
N VAL A 656 -1.79 2.85 -3.39
CA VAL A 656 -1.66 2.45 -1.99
C VAL A 656 -3.08 2.21 -1.51
N MET A 657 -3.35 1.03 -0.96
CA MET A 657 -4.65 0.75 -0.39
C MET A 657 -4.95 1.78 0.70
N VAL A 658 -6.03 2.50 0.52
CA VAL A 658 -6.55 3.41 1.55
C VAL A 658 -7.22 2.55 2.62
N ILE A 659 -6.95 2.82 3.90
CA ILE A 659 -7.58 2.10 5.02
C ILE A 659 -9.10 2.21 4.86
N PRO A 660 -9.86 1.11 4.88
CA PRO A 660 -11.32 1.15 4.75
C PRO A 660 -11.93 1.55 6.10
N ILE A 661 -12.19 2.84 6.26
CA ILE A 661 -12.82 3.40 7.46
C ILE A 661 -14.26 3.77 7.12
N LEU A 662 -15.21 3.14 7.81
CA LEU A 662 -16.62 3.44 7.70
C LEU A 662 -16.92 4.72 8.48
N GLY A 663 -17.68 5.64 7.90
CA GLY A 663 -18.11 6.88 8.53
C GLY A 663 -18.83 7.77 7.54
N CYS A 664 -19.29 8.92 7.98
CA CYS A 664 -19.88 9.91 7.08
C CYS A 664 -18.79 10.56 6.22
N THR A 665 -18.88 10.39 4.90
CA THR A 665 -17.92 10.95 3.93
C THR A 665 -18.37 12.28 3.34
N ASN A 666 -19.60 12.72 3.62
CA ASN A 666 -20.12 13.98 3.10
C ASN A 666 -19.66 15.17 3.95
N GLN A 667 -18.88 16.07 3.32
CA GLN A 667 -18.31 17.26 3.98
C GLN A 667 -19.34 18.27 4.46
N THR A 668 -20.60 18.15 4.04
CA THR A 668 -21.69 19.04 4.47
C THR A 668 -22.46 18.48 5.66
N ALA A 669 -22.19 17.27 6.10
CA ALA A 669 -22.82 16.67 7.26
C ALA A 669 -22.16 17.15 8.56
N ASN A 670 -22.94 17.25 9.63
CA ASN A 670 -22.49 17.66 10.95
C ASN A 670 -21.47 16.70 11.58
N ASN A 671 -21.65 15.43 11.32
CA ASN A 671 -20.77 14.35 11.78
C ASN A 671 -19.78 13.89 10.71
N PHE A 672 -19.43 14.78 9.76
CA PHE A 672 -18.40 14.46 8.75
C PHE A 672 -17.12 13.96 9.41
N ASP A 673 -16.69 12.75 9.02
CA ASP A 673 -15.41 12.19 9.42
C ASP A 673 -14.40 12.31 8.29
N SER A 674 -13.43 13.19 8.45
CA SER A 674 -12.36 13.38 7.46
C SER A 674 -11.47 12.15 7.26
N ASN A 675 -11.53 11.14 8.12
CA ASN A 675 -10.82 9.89 8.00
C ASN A 675 -11.66 8.81 7.32
N ALA A 676 -12.97 8.96 7.26
CA ALA A 676 -13.84 8.00 6.58
C ALA A 676 -13.49 7.91 5.09
N THR A 677 -13.43 6.69 4.61
CA THR A 677 -13.10 6.35 3.21
C THR A 677 -14.19 5.54 2.55
N ILE A 678 -15.18 5.14 3.32
CA ILE A 678 -16.36 4.39 2.90
C ILE A 678 -17.57 4.99 3.62
N GLU A 679 -18.59 5.40 2.86
CA GLU A 679 -19.84 5.93 3.40
C GLU A 679 -20.59 4.83 4.17
N ASN A 680 -21.05 5.16 5.38
CA ASN A 680 -21.82 4.23 6.22
C ASN A 680 -23.27 4.67 6.43
N HIS A 681 -23.73 5.66 5.65
CA HIS A 681 -25.06 6.25 5.73
C HIS A 681 -25.43 6.82 7.12
N SER A 682 -24.40 7.16 7.90
CA SER A 682 -24.60 7.80 9.20
C SER A 682 -24.51 9.32 9.14
N CYS A 683 -24.42 9.90 7.94
CA CYS A 683 -24.33 11.34 7.80
C CYS A 683 -25.55 12.02 8.44
N ASP A 684 -25.27 12.93 9.32
CA ASP A 684 -26.23 13.69 10.08
C ASP A 684 -26.30 15.13 9.54
N TYR A 685 -27.48 15.59 9.24
CA TYR A 685 -27.76 16.92 8.68
C TYR A 685 -28.78 17.70 9.49
N ASP A 686 -29.10 17.22 10.69
CA ASP A 686 -30.04 17.79 11.63
C ASP A 686 -29.37 17.73 13.01
N LEU A 687 -28.62 18.78 13.36
CA LEU A 687 -27.68 18.77 14.51
C LEU A 687 -28.40 18.73 15.87
N ASP A 688 -29.61 19.24 15.93
CA ASP A 688 -30.39 19.33 17.17
C ASP A 688 -31.58 18.36 17.25
N ASP A 689 -31.75 17.49 16.22
CA ASP A 689 -32.79 16.45 16.12
C ASP A 689 -34.22 17.01 16.17
N ASP A 690 -34.43 18.23 15.68
CA ASP A 690 -35.77 18.89 15.72
C ASP A 690 -36.68 18.49 14.54
N GLY A 691 -36.08 17.81 13.51
CA GLY A 691 -36.75 17.34 12.30
C GLY A 691 -36.70 18.30 11.14
N VAL A 692 -35.96 19.39 11.22
CA VAL A 692 -35.62 20.30 10.14
C VAL A 692 -34.15 20.07 9.79
N LEU A 693 -33.79 19.98 8.50
CA LEU A 693 -32.39 19.85 8.10
C LEU A 693 -31.65 21.18 8.27
N ASP A 694 -30.39 21.17 8.72
CA ASP A 694 -29.54 22.37 8.90
C ASP A 694 -29.56 23.32 7.71
N VAL A 695 -29.68 22.76 6.45
CA VAL A 695 -29.75 23.55 5.21
C VAL A 695 -31.08 24.29 5.06
N ASP A 696 -32.13 23.78 5.67
CA ASP A 696 -33.49 24.35 5.65
C ASP A 696 -33.82 25.12 6.92
N GLU A 697 -32.94 25.15 7.90
CA GLU A 697 -33.09 25.85 9.16
C GLU A 697 -33.11 27.37 8.97
N VAL A 698 -33.92 27.98 9.74
CA VAL A 698 -33.97 29.43 9.88
C VAL A 698 -33.38 29.80 11.24
N SER A 699 -32.18 30.32 11.21
CA SER A 699 -31.47 30.75 12.41
C SER A 699 -32.11 31.97 13.04
N GLY A 700 -32.33 31.95 14.35
CA GLY A 700 -32.96 33.05 15.11
C GLY A 700 -33.29 32.62 16.54
N CYS A 701 -33.86 33.50 17.31
CA CYS A 701 -34.27 33.14 18.65
C CYS A 701 -35.55 32.30 18.65
N THR A 702 -35.43 31.02 19.04
CA THR A 702 -36.55 30.07 19.15
C THR A 702 -37.32 30.14 20.47
N ASN A 703 -36.84 30.91 21.47
CA ASN A 703 -37.50 31.02 22.77
C ASN A 703 -38.60 32.09 22.73
N SER A 704 -39.85 31.66 22.84
CA SER A 704 -41.03 32.53 22.82
C SER A 704 -41.13 33.52 23.98
N THR A 705 -40.21 33.45 24.95
CA THR A 705 -40.14 34.40 26.07
C THR A 705 -39.10 35.49 25.85
N ALA A 706 -38.26 35.38 24.85
CA ALA A 706 -37.26 36.37 24.50
C ALA A 706 -37.90 37.57 23.81
N ASN A 707 -37.34 38.73 24.01
CA ASN A 707 -37.85 39.98 23.41
C ASN A 707 -37.65 39.97 21.87
N ASN A 708 -36.63 39.28 21.38
CA ASN A 708 -36.33 39.13 19.95
C ASN A 708 -36.75 37.74 19.40
N PHE A 709 -37.74 37.08 20.03
CA PHE A 709 -38.28 35.81 19.53
C PHE A 709 -38.72 35.92 18.07
N ASP A 710 -38.16 35.03 17.22
CA ASP A 710 -38.59 34.87 15.85
C ASP A 710 -39.49 33.63 15.71
N PRO A 711 -40.78 33.75 15.46
CA PRO A 711 -41.64 32.60 15.29
C PRO A 711 -41.37 31.77 14.02
N LEU A 712 -40.43 32.19 13.14
CA LEU A 712 -40.01 31.47 11.95
C LEU A 712 -38.66 30.76 12.16
N ALA A 713 -37.94 31.08 13.23
CA ALA A 713 -36.69 30.38 13.55
C ALA A 713 -37.00 28.95 13.94
N THR A 714 -36.21 28.03 13.35
CA THR A 714 -36.20 26.59 13.66
C THR A 714 -34.95 26.21 14.42
N ASP A 715 -33.85 26.95 14.24
CA ASP A 715 -32.59 26.77 14.95
C ASP A 715 -32.32 28.00 15.84
N ASP A 716 -32.00 27.77 17.13
CA ASP A 716 -31.64 28.79 18.08
C ASP A 716 -30.19 29.27 17.86
N ASP A 717 -30.01 30.43 17.28
CA ASP A 717 -28.71 31.03 17.01
C ASP A 717 -28.02 31.61 18.25
N GLY A 718 -28.61 31.42 19.43
CA GLY A 718 -28.12 31.94 20.71
C GLY A 718 -28.25 33.45 20.87
N THR A 719 -29.01 34.09 19.99
CA THR A 719 -29.23 35.56 20.05
C THR A 719 -30.52 35.93 20.80
N CYS A 720 -31.16 34.96 21.45
CA CYS A 720 -32.34 35.25 22.26
C CYS A 720 -32.02 36.34 23.30
N ASP A 721 -32.70 37.42 23.15
CA ASP A 721 -32.52 38.61 23.97
C ASP A 721 -33.56 38.71 25.05
N TYR A 722 -33.14 38.94 26.27
CA TYR A 722 -33.98 38.80 27.43
C TYR A 722 -33.96 40.09 28.28
N ASP A 723 -33.99 41.26 27.74
CA ASP A 723 -34.13 42.51 28.51
C ASP A 723 -34.18 42.26 30.05
N LEU A 724 -32.97 42.10 30.61
CA LEU A 724 -32.76 41.53 31.96
C LEU A 724 -33.31 42.42 33.09
N ASP A 725 -33.50 43.74 32.81
CA ASP A 725 -33.95 44.72 33.78
C ASP A 725 -35.42 45.20 33.56
N ASP A 726 -36.11 44.62 32.55
CA ASP A 726 -37.51 44.97 32.18
C ASP A 726 -37.69 46.46 31.82
N ASP A 727 -36.64 47.15 31.33
CA ASP A 727 -36.76 48.59 30.99
C ASP A 727 -37.34 48.81 29.59
N GLY A 728 -37.43 47.75 28.75
CA GLY A 728 -38.00 47.75 27.41
C GLY A 728 -36.97 48.01 26.32
N VAL A 729 -35.67 47.98 26.62
CA VAL A 729 -34.58 47.97 25.73
C VAL A 729 -34.04 46.53 25.69
N LEU A 730 -33.69 46.01 24.49
CA LEU A 730 -33.09 44.69 24.39
C LEU A 730 -31.67 44.74 24.95
N ASP A 731 -31.23 43.68 25.68
CA ASP A 731 -29.89 43.61 26.25
C ASP A 731 -28.77 43.88 25.19
N VAL A 732 -29.01 43.48 23.91
CA VAL A 732 -28.07 43.75 22.78
C VAL A 732 -28.09 45.22 22.34
N ASP A 733 -29.17 45.90 22.52
CA ASP A 733 -29.35 47.32 22.19
C ASP A 733 -29.12 48.24 23.40
N GLU A 734 -28.89 47.66 24.59
CA GLU A 734 -28.57 48.42 25.79
C GLU A 734 -27.25 49.16 25.65
N VAL A 735 -27.25 50.37 26.14
CA VAL A 735 -26.05 51.17 26.24
C VAL A 735 -25.58 51.15 27.69
N SER A 736 -24.50 50.48 27.93
CA SER A 736 -23.88 50.36 29.24
C SER A 736 -23.25 51.69 29.65
N GLY A 737 -23.59 52.12 30.86
CA GLY A 737 -23.11 53.36 31.42
C GLY A 737 -23.78 53.69 32.77
N CYS A 738 -23.47 54.80 33.37
CA CYS A 738 -24.08 55.19 34.63
C CYS A 738 -25.51 55.72 34.40
N THR A 739 -26.54 54.99 34.85
CA THR A 739 -27.95 55.37 34.72
C THR A 739 -28.41 56.23 35.84
N ASN A 740 -27.63 56.46 36.92
CA ASN A 740 -28.02 57.30 38.05
C ASN A 740 -27.83 58.83 37.76
N SER A 741 -28.91 59.53 37.58
CA SER A 741 -28.89 61.00 37.27
C SER A 741 -28.24 61.90 38.34
N THR A 742 -27.84 61.37 39.46
CA THR A 742 -27.11 62.07 40.50
C THR A 742 -25.60 61.81 40.47
N ALA A 743 -25.16 60.94 39.62
CA ALA A 743 -23.69 60.63 39.44
C ALA A 743 -23.04 61.74 38.58
N ASN A 744 -21.79 61.96 38.80
CA ASN A 744 -20.98 62.92 38.09
C ASN A 744 -20.76 62.53 36.64
N ASN A 745 -20.69 61.26 36.37
CA ASN A 745 -20.51 60.63 35.03
C ASN A 745 -21.83 60.06 34.48
N PHE A 746 -23.01 60.59 34.95
CA PHE A 746 -24.30 60.15 34.41
C PHE A 746 -24.32 60.25 32.89
N ASP A 747 -24.59 59.17 32.24
CA ASP A 747 -24.89 59.12 30.81
C ASP A 747 -26.40 59.06 30.55
N PRO A 748 -27.01 60.09 30.02
CA PRO A 748 -28.42 60.08 29.72
C PRO A 748 -28.78 59.14 28.54
N LEU A 749 -27.84 58.49 27.88
CA LEU A 749 -28.07 57.51 26.86
C LEU A 749 -27.86 56.06 27.35
N ALA A 750 -27.32 55.91 28.56
CA ALA A 750 -27.20 54.59 29.18
C ALA A 750 -28.61 54.09 29.56
N THR A 751 -28.87 52.84 29.18
CA THR A 751 -30.08 52.10 29.50
C THR A 751 -29.83 51.03 30.55
N ASP A 752 -28.57 50.51 30.63
CA ASP A 752 -28.14 49.54 31.61
C ASP A 752 -27.03 50.14 32.52
N ASP A 753 -27.17 49.95 33.82
CA ASP A 753 -26.21 50.49 34.82
C ASP A 753 -24.97 49.59 34.91
N ASP A 754 -23.88 50.01 34.34
CA ASP A 754 -22.60 49.25 34.36
C ASP A 754 -21.87 49.32 35.72
N GLY A 755 -22.48 49.96 36.72
CA GLY A 755 -21.89 50.10 38.05
C GLY A 755 -20.71 51.09 38.13
N THR A 756 -20.49 51.88 37.06
CA THR A 756 -19.37 52.85 37.00
C THR A 756 -19.79 54.26 37.42
N CYS A 757 -21.01 54.43 37.97
CA CYS A 757 -21.47 55.75 38.44
C CYS A 757 -20.44 56.37 39.35
N ASP A 758 -19.89 57.49 38.93
CA ASP A 758 -18.81 58.21 39.62
C ASP A 758 -19.42 59.38 40.36
N TYR A 759 -18.99 59.54 41.56
CA TYR A 759 -19.58 60.50 42.49
C TYR A 759 -18.57 61.45 43.17
N ASP A 760 -17.45 61.78 42.57
CA ASP A 760 -16.39 62.55 43.17
C ASP A 760 -15.53 61.71 44.12
N LEU A 761 -14.45 61.13 43.57
CA LEU A 761 -13.63 60.05 44.19
C LEU A 761 -12.88 60.53 45.43
N ASP A 762 -12.62 61.86 45.58
CA ASP A 762 -11.88 62.42 46.69
C ASP A 762 -12.73 63.29 47.64
N ASP A 763 -14.04 63.37 47.34
CA ASP A 763 -15.01 64.12 48.14
C ASP A 763 -14.68 65.62 48.28
N ASP A 764 -13.94 66.27 47.35
CA ASP A 764 -13.57 67.68 47.39
C ASP A 764 -14.60 68.61 46.78
N GLY A 765 -15.66 68.08 46.14
CA GLY A 765 -16.77 68.79 45.56
C GLY A 765 -16.56 69.29 44.15
N VAL A 766 -15.50 68.86 43.50
CA VAL A 766 -15.23 69.02 42.06
C VAL A 766 -15.48 67.65 41.42
N LEU A 767 -16.07 67.63 40.19
CA LEU A 767 -16.21 66.36 39.44
C LEU A 767 -14.87 65.91 38.98
N ASP A 768 -14.57 64.63 39.08
CA ASP A 768 -13.31 64.02 38.54
C ASP A 768 -13.02 64.44 37.07
N VAL A 769 -14.10 64.63 36.26
CA VAL A 769 -13.98 65.03 34.83
C VAL A 769 -13.62 66.54 34.73
N ASP A 770 -13.94 67.33 35.74
CA ASP A 770 -13.67 68.74 35.78
C ASP A 770 -12.45 69.09 36.63
N GLU A 771 -11.83 68.11 37.25
CA GLU A 771 -10.62 68.32 38.01
C GLU A 771 -9.47 68.83 37.16
N VAL A 772 -8.73 69.68 37.71
CA VAL A 772 -7.50 70.23 37.12
C VAL A 772 -6.32 69.68 37.87
N SER A 773 -5.64 68.79 37.21
CA SER A 773 -4.46 68.09 37.72
C SER A 773 -3.29 69.05 37.83
N GLY A 774 -2.64 69.09 38.98
CA GLY A 774 -1.49 69.97 39.25
C GLY A 774 -1.08 69.92 40.70
N CYS A 775 -0.06 70.68 41.10
CA CYS A 775 0.36 70.73 42.50
C CYS A 775 -0.63 71.53 43.33
N THR A 776 -1.32 70.89 44.26
CA THR A 776 -2.29 71.47 45.16
C THR A 776 -1.67 71.95 46.47
N ASP A 777 -0.42 71.68 46.78
CA ASP A 777 0.25 72.12 47.98
C ASP A 777 0.77 73.59 47.86
N SER A 778 0.13 74.48 48.53
CA SER A 778 0.46 75.91 48.49
C SER A 778 1.85 76.30 48.97
N ILE A 779 2.64 75.38 49.46
CA ILE A 779 4.01 75.60 49.86
C ILE A 779 5.06 75.16 48.85
N ALA A 780 4.61 74.38 47.78
CA ALA A 780 5.45 73.95 46.66
C ALA A 780 5.69 75.09 45.72
N ASN A 781 6.96 75.14 45.17
CA ASN A 781 7.29 76.21 44.24
C ASN A 781 6.53 76.25 42.95
N ASN A 782 6.03 75.13 42.58
CA ASN A 782 5.17 74.94 41.41
C ASN A 782 3.70 74.82 41.74
N PHE A 783 3.25 75.38 42.91
CA PHE A 783 1.84 75.31 43.26
C PHE A 783 0.99 76.00 42.18
N ASP A 784 0.01 75.26 41.73
CA ASP A 784 -1.03 75.76 40.82
C ASP A 784 -2.35 76.12 41.62
N PRO A 785 -2.68 77.38 41.78
CA PRO A 785 -3.89 77.71 42.51
C PRO A 785 -5.20 77.38 41.77
N LEU A 786 -5.09 76.79 40.59
CA LEU A 786 -6.26 76.32 39.82
C LEU A 786 -6.33 74.78 39.86
N ALA A 787 -5.34 74.09 40.35
CA ALA A 787 -5.35 72.63 40.52
C ALA A 787 -6.35 72.29 41.63
N THR A 788 -7.17 71.27 41.35
CA THR A 788 -8.14 70.68 42.26
C THR A 788 -7.77 69.27 42.66
N ASP A 789 -7.01 68.56 41.80
CA ASP A 789 -6.42 67.23 42.05
C ASP A 789 -4.89 67.26 42.07
N ASP A 790 -4.27 66.72 43.11
CA ASP A 790 -2.81 66.69 43.26
C ASP A 790 -2.18 65.60 42.36
N ASP A 791 -1.51 66.00 41.30
CA ASP A 791 -0.85 65.10 40.37
C ASP A 791 0.50 64.55 40.87
N GLY A 792 0.83 64.83 42.12
CA GLY A 792 2.07 64.37 42.76
C GLY A 792 3.33 65.07 42.22
N THR A 793 3.21 66.15 41.43
CA THR A 793 4.32 66.90 40.87
C THR A 793 4.79 68.08 41.71
N CYS A 794 4.22 68.25 42.93
CA CYS A 794 4.66 69.35 43.82
C CYS A 794 6.19 69.37 44.01
N ASP A 795 6.79 70.46 43.62
CA ASP A 795 8.22 70.63 43.59
C ASP A 795 8.59 71.54 44.72
N TYR A 796 9.59 71.18 45.52
CA TYR A 796 10.05 71.78 46.70
C TYR A 796 11.56 72.13 46.52
N ASP A 797 11.88 73.29 46.03
CA ASP A 797 13.21 73.81 45.94
C ASP A 797 13.82 73.81 47.36
N LEU A 798 14.70 72.85 47.62
CA LEU A 798 15.20 72.48 48.95
C LEU A 798 16.24 73.47 49.48
N ASP A 799 16.88 74.39 48.62
CA ASP A 799 17.88 75.26 48.95
C ASP A 799 17.49 76.77 48.81
N ASP A 800 16.21 77.06 48.51
CA ASP A 800 15.62 78.37 48.36
C ASP A 800 16.37 79.28 47.35
N ASP A 801 17.11 78.72 46.37
CA ASP A 801 17.83 79.53 45.39
C ASP A 801 17.00 80.01 44.21
N GLY A 802 15.71 79.58 44.15
CA GLY A 802 14.75 79.90 43.07
C GLY A 802 14.85 79.03 41.86
N VAL A 803 15.60 77.91 41.96
CA VAL A 803 15.64 76.86 40.98
C VAL A 803 14.97 75.61 41.58
N LEU A 804 14.06 74.99 40.86
CA LEU A 804 13.43 73.75 41.36
C LEU A 804 14.54 72.71 41.50
N ASP A 805 14.51 71.92 42.59
CA ASP A 805 15.50 70.84 42.83
C ASP A 805 15.57 69.87 41.60
N VAL A 806 14.57 69.81 40.84
CA VAL A 806 14.53 68.94 39.57
C VAL A 806 15.34 69.59 38.44
N ASP A 807 15.48 70.91 38.47
CA ASP A 807 16.24 71.68 37.46
C ASP A 807 17.69 72.02 37.89
N GLU A 808 18.08 71.65 39.11
CA GLU A 808 19.41 71.75 39.56
C GLU A 808 20.38 70.87 38.83
N ILE A 809 21.40 71.45 38.26
CA ILE A 809 22.49 70.69 37.62
C ILE A 809 23.55 70.44 38.71
N GLU A 810 23.71 69.16 39.11
CA GLU A 810 24.85 68.79 39.96
C GLU A 810 26.17 69.21 39.33
N GLY A 811 26.65 70.28 39.74
CA GLY A 811 27.97 70.78 39.44
C GLY A 811 28.77 71.01 40.74
N CYS A 812 30.05 70.52 40.82
CA CYS A 812 30.96 70.78 41.91
C CYS A 812 31.03 72.26 42.12
N THR A 813 30.54 72.68 43.24
CA THR A 813 30.98 73.90 43.83
C THR A 813 32.06 73.56 44.85
N ASP A 814 33.32 74.14 44.70
CA ASP A 814 34.47 74.03 45.66
C ASP A 814 34.07 74.23 47.11
#